data_f6d524d8572904d7768fb73158b5be83
#
_entry.id   f6d524d8572904d7768fb73158b5be83
#
_cell.length_a   1.000
_cell.length_b   1.000
_cell.length_c   1.000
_cell.angle_alpha   90.00
_cell.angle_beta   90.00
_cell.angle_gamma   90.00
#
_symmetry.space_group_name_H-M   'P 1'
#
loop_
_entity.id
_entity.type
_entity.pdbx_description
1 polymer ?
#
loop_
_entity_poly.entity_id
_entity_poly.type
_entity_poly.pdbx_seq_one_letter_code
_entity_poly.pdbx_strand_id
1 'polypeptide(L)'
;MKPLFRKLLLCAALSACAALSLHAQAQQQRAQRPDPTASMLEVIDRIYNYLDGCTPTTLVDGDGKAIRDLKKIDERSSFQRGDFGINTYEWGVTYSGMFLASEVTGNPKYSKYAYDRMKALGEVYPYVKKYYDETGYQMRLGAMEKPKWLDDCGSMAAAMIKATLANPQDSRAFRALLDNWIEFVMYEEYRLGDGILARNRPTTNSVWLDDMYMGITPIAYRGRLSQAERGDLTQKYYNEAINQVLLFKKYLWVPEMNLFRHGWIEGMSEHPNYHWARCNGWAVLTMCDVLDVVPPSTQGWNEVKDLLVSLLRGIAAYQSPEGTWHQLINNTESYLETSASAMFVYGYAHAINKGWIDRTAYQDIARSGWNGVAKQVNEKGQVENTCVGTGLGWTNTFYMSRPVNVFAAHGYGPVLLAAAELVKMLKTPAQPQPGQFATDSRGMMAPLRQEGKPTVYLAGDSTCKNGSGRGDNGQWGWGSFFAEYLDGLTVENDAVGGLSSRTFYNGTQWPLIRDHVQKGDVVLIQFGHNDMSPLGTGRARGSLSGTDDQPQTVVMERNGSHQDVYSYGHYIRMMVRQAKMRGALPIVVSPTPQNNWSGERKINRFDQTFNAWCRQVAQEEGVPFIDFNDICAAEYERIGRTTAQKEYFADSVHTREQGARLYCQVLAKALKDQNTVLAKYVK
;
A
#
# COMPACT_ATOMS: atom_id res chain seq x y z
N MET A 1 -5.04 -69.85 15.59
CA MET A 1 -4.26 -68.61 15.30
C MET A 1 -4.21 -68.14 13.84
N LYS A 2 -4.53 -68.94 12.84
CA LYS A 2 -4.49 -68.61 11.41
C LYS A 2 -5.60 -67.65 10.88
N PRO A 3 -6.84 -67.56 11.41
CA PRO A 3 -7.85 -66.64 10.85
C PRO A 3 -7.72 -65.16 11.31
N LEU A 4 -7.14 -64.91 12.48
CA LEU A 4 -7.00 -63.56 13.02
C LEU A 4 -5.90 -62.79 12.32
N PHE A 5 -4.82 -63.44 11.93
CA PHE A 5 -3.69 -62.83 11.18
C PHE A 5 -4.08 -62.42 9.75
N ARG A 6 -4.97 -63.16 9.10
CA ARG A 6 -5.51 -62.82 7.79
C ARG A 6 -6.44 -61.58 7.83
N LYS A 7 -7.24 -61.44 8.88
CA LYS A 7 -8.09 -60.24 9.08
C LYS A 7 -7.27 -58.97 9.36
N LEU A 8 -6.20 -59.10 10.14
CA LEU A 8 -5.28 -57.96 10.41
C LEU A 8 -4.52 -57.52 9.16
N LEU A 9 -4.05 -58.45 8.32
CA LEU A 9 -3.41 -58.13 7.04
C LEU A 9 -4.38 -57.52 6.05
N LEU A 10 -5.64 -57.93 6.01
CA LEU A 10 -6.66 -57.33 5.14
C LEU A 10 -7.03 -55.90 5.56
N CYS A 11 -7.14 -55.65 6.88
CA CYS A 11 -7.37 -54.30 7.41
C CYS A 11 -6.19 -53.38 7.15
N ALA A 12 -4.95 -53.84 7.29
CA ALA A 12 -3.75 -53.05 6.99
C ALA A 12 -3.64 -52.71 5.48
N ALA A 13 -3.97 -53.67 4.61
CA ALA A 13 -3.99 -53.43 3.15
C ALA A 13 -5.09 -52.45 2.73
N LEU A 14 -6.29 -52.53 3.31
CA LEU A 14 -7.38 -51.61 3.09
C LEU A 14 -7.06 -50.19 3.58
N SER A 15 -6.40 -50.07 4.74
CA SER A 15 -5.94 -48.77 5.25
C SER A 15 -4.83 -48.15 4.41
N ALA A 16 -3.92 -48.95 3.87
CA ALA A 16 -2.87 -48.49 2.97
C ALA A 16 -3.44 -48.05 1.60
N CYS A 17 -4.42 -48.80 1.06
CA CYS A 17 -5.12 -48.38 -0.18
C CYS A 17 -5.96 -47.12 0.03
N ALA A 18 -6.61 -46.94 1.18
CA ALA A 18 -7.35 -45.71 1.50
C ALA A 18 -6.40 -44.50 1.66
N ALA A 19 -5.24 -44.71 2.28
CA ALA A 19 -4.23 -43.64 2.40
C ALA A 19 -3.61 -43.26 1.05
N LEU A 20 -3.37 -44.23 0.16
CA LEU A 20 -2.89 -43.99 -1.21
C LEU A 20 -3.94 -43.32 -2.07
N SER A 21 -5.23 -43.67 -1.94
CA SER A 21 -6.31 -42.99 -2.68
C SER A 21 -6.54 -41.56 -2.18
N LEU A 22 -6.44 -41.32 -0.88
CA LEU A 22 -6.49 -39.95 -0.30
C LEU A 22 -5.29 -39.10 -0.73
N HIS A 23 -4.10 -39.71 -0.83
CA HIS A 23 -2.90 -39.02 -1.31
C HIS A 23 -2.99 -38.69 -2.81
N ALA A 24 -3.51 -39.60 -3.62
CA ALA A 24 -3.75 -39.41 -5.04
C ALA A 24 -4.86 -38.35 -5.29
N GLN A 25 -5.95 -38.35 -4.51
CA GLN A 25 -6.98 -37.31 -4.55
C GLN A 25 -6.45 -35.94 -4.11
N ALA A 26 -5.60 -35.90 -3.09
CA ALA A 26 -4.94 -34.65 -2.65
C ALA A 26 -3.94 -34.13 -3.70
N GLN A 27 -3.24 -35.01 -4.41
CA GLN A 27 -2.38 -34.64 -5.53
C GLN A 27 -3.19 -34.18 -6.74
N GLN A 28 -4.30 -34.83 -7.07
CA GLN A 28 -5.23 -34.38 -8.13
C GLN A 28 -5.89 -33.06 -7.79
N GLN A 29 -6.28 -32.81 -6.52
CA GLN A 29 -6.81 -31.50 -6.08
C GLN A 29 -5.74 -30.40 -6.08
N ARG A 30 -4.46 -30.74 -5.82
CA ARG A 30 -3.33 -29.81 -5.99
C ARG A 30 -3.09 -29.48 -7.46
N ALA A 31 -3.23 -30.42 -8.37
CA ALA A 31 -3.10 -30.21 -9.82
C ALA A 31 -4.27 -29.41 -10.43
N GLN A 32 -5.40 -29.26 -9.73
CA GLN A 32 -6.58 -28.49 -10.18
C GLN A 32 -6.67 -27.07 -9.60
N ARG A 33 -5.74 -26.67 -8.71
CA ARG A 33 -5.71 -25.26 -8.26
C ARG A 33 -5.08 -24.43 -9.39
N PRO A 34 -5.79 -23.37 -9.87
CA PRO A 34 -5.19 -22.47 -10.84
C PRO A 34 -3.87 -21.91 -10.28
N ASP A 35 -2.87 -21.79 -11.15
CA ASP A 35 -1.59 -21.19 -10.79
C ASP A 35 -1.85 -19.76 -10.24
N PRO A 36 -1.49 -19.48 -8.98
CA PRO A 36 -1.75 -18.18 -8.38
C PRO A 36 -0.99 -17.04 -9.08
N THR A 37 0.00 -17.37 -9.92
CA THR A 37 0.79 -16.39 -10.69
C THR A 37 0.28 -16.18 -12.11
N ALA A 38 -0.72 -16.95 -12.57
CA ALA A 38 -1.16 -16.95 -13.97
C ALA A 38 -1.58 -15.55 -14.45
N SER A 39 -2.34 -14.81 -13.66
CA SER A 39 -2.79 -13.45 -14.04
C SER A 39 -1.63 -12.46 -14.17
N MET A 40 -0.58 -12.57 -13.34
CA MET A 40 0.61 -11.73 -13.43
C MET A 40 1.39 -12.01 -14.70
N LEU A 41 1.60 -13.28 -15.02
CA LEU A 41 2.33 -13.71 -16.22
C LEU A 41 1.59 -13.30 -17.50
N GLU A 42 0.27 -13.43 -17.52
CA GLU A 42 -0.57 -12.97 -18.62
C GLU A 42 -0.50 -11.47 -18.84
N VAL A 43 -0.56 -10.67 -17.76
CA VAL A 43 -0.44 -9.21 -17.83
C VAL A 43 0.94 -8.80 -18.34
N ILE A 44 2.02 -9.43 -17.87
CA ILE A 44 3.38 -9.20 -18.37
C ILE A 44 3.45 -9.43 -19.88
N ASP A 45 2.88 -10.53 -20.38
CA ASP A 45 2.88 -10.86 -21.80
C ASP A 45 2.06 -9.89 -22.64
N ARG A 46 0.88 -9.49 -22.18
CA ARG A 46 0.04 -8.51 -22.87
C ARG A 46 0.74 -7.15 -23.01
N ILE A 47 1.33 -6.66 -21.93
CA ILE A 47 2.09 -5.39 -21.94
C ILE A 47 3.29 -5.51 -22.88
N TYR A 48 4.07 -6.58 -22.79
CA TYR A 48 5.22 -6.79 -23.68
C TYR A 48 4.80 -6.77 -25.15
N ASN A 49 3.79 -7.52 -25.52
CA ASN A 49 3.34 -7.61 -26.91
C ASN A 49 2.88 -6.25 -27.46
N TYR A 50 2.18 -5.45 -26.64
CA TYR A 50 1.79 -4.11 -27.01
C TYR A 50 3.00 -3.19 -27.20
N LEU A 51 3.89 -3.14 -26.20
CA LEU A 51 5.06 -2.26 -26.24
C LEU A 51 6.04 -2.61 -27.35
N ASP A 52 6.27 -3.89 -27.62
CA ASP A 52 7.17 -4.31 -28.69
C ASP A 52 6.65 -3.88 -30.07
N GLY A 53 5.34 -3.89 -30.26
CA GLY A 53 4.69 -3.42 -31.48
C GLY A 53 4.67 -1.91 -31.67
N CYS A 54 4.72 -1.11 -30.59
CA CYS A 54 4.50 0.35 -30.68
C CYS A 54 5.69 1.22 -30.25
N THR A 55 6.89 0.64 -30.00
CA THR A 55 8.11 1.37 -29.61
C THR A 55 9.29 1.05 -30.54
N PRO A 56 9.27 1.50 -31.79
CA PRO A 56 10.30 1.20 -32.77
C PRO A 56 11.66 1.80 -32.41
N THR A 57 12.74 1.12 -32.82
CA THR A 57 14.13 1.60 -32.70
C THR A 57 14.68 2.25 -33.97
N THR A 58 13.86 2.41 -35.00
CA THR A 58 14.25 3.01 -36.28
C THR A 58 14.58 4.47 -36.11
N LEU A 59 15.76 4.88 -36.52
CA LEU A 59 16.15 6.28 -36.62
C LEU A 59 15.60 6.88 -37.92
N VAL A 60 15.05 8.09 -37.85
CA VAL A 60 14.49 8.81 -39.01
C VAL A 60 15.05 10.23 -39.10
N ASP A 61 15.10 10.74 -40.33
CA ASP A 61 15.43 12.14 -40.61
C ASP A 61 14.23 13.09 -40.32
N GLY A 62 14.42 14.39 -40.58
CA GLY A 62 13.38 15.40 -40.38
C GLY A 62 12.10 15.20 -41.19
N ASP A 63 12.15 14.39 -42.24
CA ASP A 63 11.03 14.10 -43.14
C ASP A 63 10.41 12.70 -42.84
N GLY A 64 10.89 12.03 -41.79
CA GLY A 64 10.39 10.72 -41.33
C GLY A 64 10.96 9.52 -42.10
N LYS A 65 11.96 9.71 -42.95
CA LYS A 65 12.60 8.65 -43.73
C LYS A 65 13.67 7.94 -42.88
N ALA A 66 13.70 6.61 -42.93
CA ALA A 66 14.64 5.81 -42.15
C ALA A 66 16.12 6.10 -42.51
N ILE A 67 16.91 6.37 -41.49
CA ILE A 67 18.36 6.53 -41.58
C ILE A 67 19.01 5.20 -41.30
N ARG A 68 19.69 4.62 -42.31
CA ARG A 68 20.48 3.36 -42.17
C ARG A 68 21.97 3.63 -41.94
N ASP A 69 22.47 4.71 -42.48
CA ASP A 69 23.84 5.16 -42.30
C ASP A 69 23.91 6.26 -41.22
N LEU A 70 24.38 5.92 -40.04
CA LEU A 70 24.43 6.83 -38.90
C LEU A 70 25.30 8.08 -39.15
N LYS A 71 26.18 8.09 -40.15
CA LYS A 71 26.91 9.27 -40.57
C LYS A 71 26.04 10.35 -41.19
N LYS A 72 24.79 10.04 -41.52
CA LYS A 72 23.79 10.96 -42.08
C LYS A 72 22.87 11.56 -41.03
N ILE A 73 23.17 11.34 -39.75
CA ILE A 73 22.44 11.98 -38.64
C ILE A 73 22.66 13.48 -38.71
N ASP A 74 21.57 14.24 -38.63
CA ASP A 74 21.53 15.69 -38.60
C ASP A 74 20.73 16.23 -37.40
N GLU A 75 20.60 17.55 -37.29
CA GLU A 75 19.89 18.22 -36.20
C GLU A 75 18.41 17.83 -36.03
N ARG A 76 17.75 17.40 -37.11
CA ARG A 76 16.34 17.02 -37.13
C ARG A 76 16.09 15.52 -36.91
N SER A 77 17.14 14.73 -36.90
CA SER A 77 17.07 13.29 -36.74
C SER A 77 16.52 12.91 -35.37
N SER A 78 15.67 11.87 -35.36
CA SER A 78 15.05 11.35 -34.12
C SER A 78 14.72 9.86 -34.28
N PHE A 79 14.46 9.17 -33.16
CA PHE A 79 13.83 7.87 -33.26
C PHE A 79 12.40 8.00 -33.78
N GLN A 80 12.00 7.06 -34.65
CA GLN A 80 10.64 7.00 -35.14
C GLN A 80 9.67 6.94 -33.96
N ARG A 81 8.72 7.84 -33.94
CA ARG A 81 7.72 7.88 -32.88
C ARG A 81 6.64 6.84 -33.17
N GLY A 82 6.53 5.82 -32.29
CA GLY A 82 5.34 4.99 -32.18
C GLY A 82 4.34 5.65 -31.22
N ASP A 83 3.63 4.84 -30.43
CA ASP A 83 2.78 5.37 -29.36
C ASP A 83 3.63 6.08 -28.28
N PHE A 84 4.90 5.66 -28.12
CA PHE A 84 5.85 6.19 -27.15
C PHE A 84 7.24 6.46 -27.74
N GLY A 85 7.98 7.37 -27.09
CA GLY A 85 9.43 7.48 -27.25
C GLY A 85 10.15 6.39 -26.45
N ILE A 86 11.42 6.09 -26.78
CA ILE A 86 12.20 5.02 -26.13
C ILE A 86 13.29 5.53 -25.19
N ASN A 87 13.42 6.85 -25.04
CA ASN A 87 14.51 7.51 -24.30
C ASN A 87 14.00 8.52 -23.25
N THR A 88 12.79 8.29 -22.72
CA THR A 88 12.24 9.09 -21.62
C THR A 88 12.38 8.35 -20.28
N TYR A 89 12.26 9.05 -19.16
CA TYR A 89 12.46 8.44 -17.83
C TYR A 89 11.51 7.28 -17.55
N GLU A 90 10.28 7.30 -18.06
CA GLU A 90 9.32 6.21 -17.90
C GLU A 90 9.85 4.91 -18.51
N TRP A 91 10.68 5.03 -19.55
CA TRP A 91 11.30 3.85 -20.18
C TRP A 91 12.41 3.24 -19.33
N GLY A 92 13.13 4.02 -18.54
CA GLY A 92 14.07 3.47 -17.56
C GLY A 92 13.38 2.53 -16.56
N VAL A 93 12.17 2.91 -16.12
CA VAL A 93 11.33 2.06 -15.25
C VAL A 93 10.83 0.84 -16.01
N THR A 94 10.36 1.03 -17.25
CA THR A 94 9.86 -0.05 -18.10
C THR A 94 10.94 -1.07 -18.41
N TYR A 95 12.15 -0.64 -18.73
CA TYR A 95 13.29 -1.55 -18.94
C TYR A 95 13.67 -2.31 -17.67
N SER A 96 13.66 -1.64 -16.51
CA SER A 96 13.84 -2.31 -15.21
C SER A 96 12.78 -3.38 -14.98
N GLY A 97 11.51 -3.08 -15.31
CA GLY A 97 10.40 -4.05 -15.24
C GLY A 97 10.57 -5.22 -16.21
N MET A 98 11.07 -4.98 -17.43
CA MET A 98 11.37 -6.03 -18.40
C MET A 98 12.51 -6.95 -17.94
N PHE A 99 13.56 -6.43 -17.29
CA PHE A 99 14.60 -7.27 -16.70
C PHE A 99 14.05 -8.17 -15.60
N LEU A 100 13.21 -7.60 -14.72
CA LEU A 100 12.58 -8.38 -13.65
C LEU A 100 11.61 -9.43 -14.20
N ALA A 101 10.84 -9.08 -15.23
CA ALA A 101 9.97 -10.02 -15.95
C ALA A 101 10.77 -11.19 -16.57
N SER A 102 11.93 -10.89 -17.17
CA SER A 102 12.83 -11.92 -17.70
C SER A 102 13.35 -12.86 -16.59
N GLU A 103 13.71 -12.30 -15.45
CA GLU A 103 14.20 -13.06 -14.28
C GLU A 103 13.13 -14.04 -13.75
N VAL A 104 11.89 -13.56 -13.52
CA VAL A 104 10.86 -14.39 -12.89
C VAL A 104 10.21 -15.42 -13.83
N THR A 105 10.27 -15.16 -15.14
CA THR A 105 9.72 -16.07 -16.15
C THR A 105 10.76 -17.01 -16.75
N GLY A 106 12.05 -16.66 -16.67
CA GLY A 106 13.14 -17.31 -17.39
C GLY A 106 13.11 -17.06 -18.91
N ASN A 107 12.23 -16.17 -19.39
CA ASN A 107 12.09 -15.89 -20.83
C ASN A 107 12.93 -14.65 -21.23
N PRO A 108 13.96 -14.82 -22.07
CA PRO A 108 14.87 -13.75 -22.44
C PRO A 108 14.23 -12.69 -23.39
N LYS A 109 13.02 -12.91 -23.92
CA LYS A 109 12.38 -11.94 -24.82
C LYS A 109 12.19 -10.57 -24.16
N TYR A 110 11.91 -10.55 -22.85
CA TYR A 110 11.68 -9.31 -22.10
C TYR A 110 12.97 -8.53 -21.91
N SER A 111 14.05 -9.17 -21.45
CA SER A 111 15.35 -8.49 -21.32
C SER A 111 15.91 -8.07 -22.69
N LYS A 112 15.71 -8.88 -23.74
CA LYS A 112 16.09 -8.51 -25.10
C LYS A 112 15.39 -7.24 -25.58
N TYR A 113 14.11 -7.07 -25.29
CA TYR A 113 13.37 -5.83 -25.57
C TYR A 113 14.11 -4.59 -25.04
N ALA A 114 14.54 -4.63 -23.78
CA ALA A 114 15.26 -3.53 -23.16
C ALA A 114 16.67 -3.34 -23.75
N TYR A 115 17.44 -4.42 -23.95
CA TYR A 115 18.76 -4.35 -24.54
C TYR A 115 18.76 -3.77 -25.96
N ASP A 116 17.83 -4.21 -26.83
CA ASP A 116 17.76 -3.73 -28.21
C ASP A 116 17.56 -2.20 -28.25
N ARG A 117 16.74 -1.66 -27.38
CA ARG A 117 16.45 -0.21 -27.30
C ARG A 117 17.59 0.58 -26.70
N MET A 118 18.18 0.11 -25.60
CA MET A 118 19.39 0.71 -25.01
C MET A 118 20.56 0.70 -25.97
N LYS A 119 20.73 -0.38 -26.72
CA LYS A 119 21.75 -0.50 -27.77
C LYS A 119 21.55 0.52 -28.86
N ALA A 120 20.31 0.67 -29.36
CA ALA A 120 19.99 1.68 -30.38
C ALA A 120 20.34 3.11 -29.90
N LEU A 121 20.06 3.45 -28.63
CA LEU A 121 20.46 4.71 -28.05
C LEU A 121 21.99 4.86 -28.01
N GLY A 122 22.69 3.84 -27.55
CA GLY A 122 24.15 3.86 -27.43
C GLY A 122 24.87 3.96 -28.77
N GLU A 123 24.36 3.31 -29.83
CA GLU A 123 24.90 3.37 -31.19
C GLU A 123 24.75 4.77 -31.83
N VAL A 124 23.69 5.51 -31.46
CA VAL A 124 23.42 6.87 -31.96
C VAL A 124 24.22 7.91 -31.18
N TYR A 125 24.48 7.68 -29.90
CA TYR A 125 25.13 8.68 -29.00
C TYR A 125 26.43 9.27 -29.52
N PRO A 126 27.42 8.53 -30.07
CA PRO A 126 28.67 9.11 -30.58
C PRO A 126 28.46 10.19 -31.65
N TYR A 127 27.41 10.07 -32.43
CA TYR A 127 27.07 11.03 -33.50
C TYR A 127 26.41 12.27 -32.91
N VAL A 128 25.54 12.11 -31.90
CA VAL A 128 24.95 13.22 -31.14
C VAL A 128 26.02 14.05 -30.45
N LYS A 129 26.95 13.36 -29.78
CA LYS A 129 28.10 13.98 -29.11
C LYS A 129 28.99 14.72 -30.11
N LYS A 130 29.38 14.09 -31.21
CA LYS A 130 30.20 14.71 -32.26
C LYS A 130 29.52 15.97 -32.79
N TYR A 131 28.23 15.93 -33.10
CA TYR A 131 27.51 17.12 -33.58
C TYR A 131 27.58 18.28 -32.57
N TYR A 132 27.37 17.99 -31.27
CA TYR A 132 27.48 19.00 -30.23
C TYR A 132 28.92 19.54 -30.10
N ASP A 133 29.95 18.68 -30.12
CA ASP A 133 31.33 19.07 -30.00
C ASP A 133 31.79 19.97 -31.18
N GLU A 134 31.26 19.72 -32.39
CA GLU A 134 31.60 20.48 -33.60
C GLU A 134 30.83 21.79 -33.75
N THR A 135 29.60 21.85 -33.27
CA THR A 135 28.68 23.01 -33.55
C THR A 135 28.34 23.84 -32.32
N GLY A 136 28.46 23.27 -31.11
CA GLY A 136 27.98 23.87 -29.87
C GLY A 136 26.44 23.89 -29.74
N TYR A 137 25.71 23.32 -30.71
CA TYR A 137 24.23 23.28 -30.71
C TYR A 137 23.71 21.89 -30.37
N GLN A 138 22.61 21.84 -29.65
CA GLN A 138 21.88 20.61 -29.40
C GLN A 138 21.00 20.25 -30.61
N MET A 139 21.14 19.02 -31.09
CA MET A 139 20.18 18.43 -32.02
C MET A 139 18.91 17.96 -31.29
N ARG A 140 17.93 17.43 -32.03
CA ARG A 140 16.67 16.92 -31.46
C ARG A 140 16.88 15.80 -30.41
N LEU A 141 17.95 15.03 -30.51
CA LEU A 141 18.37 14.00 -29.54
C LEU A 141 19.35 14.54 -28.50
N GLY A 142 19.55 15.84 -28.43
CA GLY A 142 20.61 16.50 -27.65
C GLY A 142 20.54 16.31 -26.14
N ALA A 143 19.38 15.97 -25.58
CA ALA A 143 19.26 15.59 -24.16
C ALA A 143 20.11 14.35 -23.80
N MET A 144 20.48 13.53 -24.78
CA MET A 144 21.41 12.41 -24.56
C MET A 144 22.82 12.88 -24.21
N GLU A 145 23.29 14.01 -24.82
CA GLU A 145 24.62 14.59 -24.57
C GLU A 145 24.59 15.63 -23.45
N LYS A 146 23.58 16.51 -23.44
CA LYS A 146 23.41 17.56 -22.43
C LYS A 146 22.05 17.46 -21.77
N PRO A 147 21.89 16.59 -20.79
CA PRO A 147 20.70 16.56 -19.95
C PRO A 147 20.47 17.90 -19.29
N LYS A 148 19.21 18.26 -19.04
CA LYS A 148 18.83 19.52 -18.40
C LYS A 148 18.29 19.34 -16.99
N TRP A 149 17.86 18.14 -16.68
CA TRP A 149 17.34 17.69 -15.40
C TRP A 149 17.43 16.17 -15.29
N LEU A 150 17.19 15.65 -14.09
CA LEU A 150 17.29 14.22 -13.80
C LEU A 150 16.34 13.36 -14.66
N ASP A 151 15.18 13.91 -15.06
CA ASP A 151 14.23 13.21 -15.93
C ASP A 151 14.83 12.82 -17.31
N ASP A 152 15.82 13.60 -17.79
CA ASP A 152 16.44 13.32 -19.10
C ASP A 152 17.34 12.07 -19.09
N CYS A 153 17.82 11.63 -17.92
CA CYS A 153 18.90 10.63 -17.86
C CYS A 153 18.79 9.62 -16.71
N GLY A 154 18.29 10.02 -15.53
CA GLY A 154 18.51 9.28 -14.28
C GLY A 154 17.96 7.87 -14.26
N SER A 155 16.65 7.67 -14.43
CA SER A 155 16.06 6.33 -14.44
C SER A 155 16.60 5.45 -15.56
N MET A 156 16.92 6.07 -16.72
CA MET A 156 17.53 5.38 -17.87
C MET A 156 18.95 4.90 -17.52
N ALA A 157 19.75 5.74 -16.86
CA ALA A 157 21.08 5.37 -16.39
C ALA A 157 21.01 4.20 -15.40
N ALA A 158 20.06 4.22 -14.45
CA ALA A 158 19.86 3.12 -13.52
C ALA A 158 19.53 1.81 -14.26
N ALA A 159 18.63 1.84 -15.25
CA ALA A 159 18.30 0.68 -16.06
C ALA A 159 19.50 0.17 -16.89
N MET A 160 20.29 1.07 -17.46
CA MET A 160 21.53 0.71 -18.19
C MET A 160 22.58 0.07 -17.27
N ILE A 161 22.66 0.52 -16.01
CA ILE A 161 23.54 -0.13 -15.03
C ILE A 161 23.04 -1.53 -14.68
N LYS A 162 21.73 -1.71 -14.46
CA LYS A 162 21.12 -3.04 -14.24
C LYS A 162 21.46 -3.98 -15.41
N ALA A 163 21.32 -3.49 -16.64
CA ALA A 163 21.70 -4.21 -17.85
C ALA A 163 23.18 -4.58 -17.86
N THR A 164 24.06 -3.63 -17.51
CA THR A 164 25.52 -3.83 -17.48
C THR A 164 25.94 -4.87 -16.45
N LEU A 165 25.32 -4.85 -15.27
CA LEU A 165 25.58 -5.84 -14.22
C LEU A 165 25.13 -7.24 -14.61
N ALA A 166 24.00 -7.35 -15.34
CA ALA A 166 23.47 -8.62 -15.81
C ALA A 166 24.25 -9.18 -17.00
N ASN A 167 24.64 -8.34 -17.95
CA ASN A 167 25.40 -8.74 -19.14
C ASN A 167 26.41 -7.65 -19.57
N PRO A 168 27.64 -7.67 -19.04
CA PRO A 168 28.67 -6.66 -19.36
C PRO A 168 29.08 -6.63 -20.85
N GLN A 169 28.94 -7.72 -21.58
CA GLN A 169 29.36 -7.78 -22.99
C GLN A 169 28.39 -6.99 -23.89
N ASP A 170 27.09 -7.23 -23.75
CA ASP A 170 26.06 -6.61 -24.57
C ASP A 170 25.90 -5.10 -24.25
N SER A 171 26.28 -4.67 -23.04
CA SER A 171 26.15 -3.29 -22.60
C SER A 171 27.27 -2.35 -23.06
N ARG A 172 28.31 -2.84 -23.73
CA ARG A 172 29.41 -2.00 -24.26
C ARG A 172 28.91 -0.92 -25.23
N ALA A 173 27.86 -1.20 -26.00
CA ALA A 173 27.33 -0.28 -26.99
C ALA A 173 26.80 1.04 -26.37
N PHE A 174 26.30 1.02 -25.14
CA PHE A 174 25.76 2.22 -24.49
C PHE A 174 26.58 2.73 -23.29
N ARG A 175 27.79 2.17 -23.10
CA ARG A 175 28.64 2.55 -21.96
C ARG A 175 29.01 4.03 -21.95
N ALA A 176 29.37 4.62 -23.09
CA ALA A 176 29.74 6.02 -23.17
C ALA A 176 28.56 6.97 -22.84
N LEU A 177 27.34 6.60 -23.28
CA LEU A 177 26.13 7.32 -22.92
C LEU A 177 25.83 7.23 -21.42
N LEU A 178 25.93 6.03 -20.85
CA LEU A 178 25.77 5.81 -19.42
C LEU A 178 26.74 6.65 -18.59
N ASP A 179 28.01 6.65 -18.94
CA ASP A 179 29.04 7.40 -18.22
C ASP A 179 28.76 8.91 -18.27
N ASN A 180 28.33 9.45 -19.42
CA ASN A 180 27.90 10.85 -19.56
C ASN A 180 26.70 11.19 -18.64
N TRP A 181 25.71 10.34 -18.58
CA TRP A 181 24.53 10.55 -17.74
C TRP A 181 24.84 10.48 -16.25
N ILE A 182 25.73 9.57 -15.84
CA ILE A 182 26.19 9.49 -14.44
C ILE A 182 27.01 10.72 -14.05
N GLU A 183 27.84 11.23 -14.96
CA GLU A 183 28.59 12.48 -14.75
C GLU A 183 27.63 13.65 -14.46
N PHE A 184 26.60 13.80 -15.28
CA PHE A 184 25.56 14.81 -15.06
C PHE A 184 24.87 14.67 -13.68
N VAL A 185 24.37 13.49 -13.34
CA VAL A 185 23.67 13.24 -12.07
C VAL A 185 24.55 13.54 -10.86
N MET A 186 25.84 13.19 -10.95
CA MET A 186 26.75 13.32 -9.82
C MET A 186 27.28 14.73 -9.64
N TYR A 187 27.55 15.46 -10.72
CA TYR A 187 28.38 16.66 -10.67
C TYR A 187 27.79 17.89 -11.35
N GLU A 188 26.84 17.74 -12.29
CA GLU A 188 26.25 18.85 -13.04
C GLU A 188 24.83 19.20 -12.58
N GLU A 189 24.08 18.23 -11.99
CA GLU A 189 22.72 18.48 -11.53
C GLU A 189 22.69 19.51 -10.40
N TYR A 190 21.67 20.37 -10.45
CA TYR A 190 21.49 21.45 -9.49
C TYR A 190 21.27 20.91 -8.07
N ARG A 191 21.90 21.57 -7.08
CA ARG A 191 21.78 21.22 -5.65
C ARG A 191 21.58 22.47 -4.81
N LEU A 192 20.86 22.35 -3.71
CA LEU A 192 20.81 23.39 -2.68
C LEU A 192 22.07 23.40 -1.84
N GLY A 193 22.19 24.40 -0.97
CA GLY A 193 23.40 24.65 -0.17
C GLY A 193 23.82 23.51 0.77
N ASP A 194 22.94 22.60 1.13
CA ASP A 194 23.23 21.40 1.93
C ASP A 194 23.50 20.15 1.06
N GLY A 195 23.53 20.32 -0.26
CA GLY A 195 23.87 19.27 -1.21
C GLY A 195 22.71 18.39 -1.69
N ILE A 196 21.47 18.66 -1.27
CA ILE A 196 20.29 17.94 -1.78
C ILE A 196 20.10 18.20 -3.26
N LEU A 197 19.79 17.16 -4.04
CA LEU A 197 19.35 17.28 -5.42
C LEU A 197 18.07 18.13 -5.48
N ALA A 198 18.06 19.11 -6.38
CA ALA A 198 16.99 20.09 -6.45
C ALA A 198 16.79 20.59 -7.90
N ARG A 199 15.72 21.31 -8.13
CA ARG A 199 15.41 21.91 -9.45
C ARG A 199 15.59 23.41 -9.42
N ASN A 200 16.20 23.93 -10.47
CA ASN A 200 16.31 25.38 -10.72
C ASN A 200 15.19 25.88 -11.65
N ARG A 201 14.40 24.99 -12.19
CA ARG A 201 13.20 25.24 -13.04
C ARG A 201 12.30 24.00 -13.10
N PRO A 202 10.99 24.15 -13.37
CA PRO A 202 10.31 25.41 -13.67
C PRO A 202 10.23 26.33 -12.44
N THR A 203 10.48 25.83 -11.24
CA THR A 203 10.48 26.57 -9.98
C THR A 203 11.87 26.55 -9.39
N THR A 204 12.47 27.73 -9.22
CA THR A 204 13.82 27.88 -8.67
C THR A 204 13.89 27.39 -7.23
N ASN A 205 14.99 26.75 -6.85
CA ASN A 205 15.28 26.25 -5.51
C ASN A 205 14.16 25.35 -4.97
N SER A 206 13.70 24.41 -5.79
CA SER A 206 12.64 23.48 -5.38
C SER A 206 13.15 22.05 -5.29
N VAL A 207 12.63 21.31 -4.31
CA VAL A 207 12.88 19.87 -4.09
C VAL A 207 11.59 19.13 -4.45
N TRP A 208 11.67 18.23 -5.42
CA TRP A 208 10.55 17.41 -5.88
C TRP A 208 10.79 15.96 -5.51
N LEU A 209 9.80 15.31 -4.96
CA LEU A 209 9.95 13.92 -4.49
C LEU A 209 10.29 12.94 -5.63
N ASP A 210 9.88 13.27 -6.87
CA ASP A 210 10.20 12.51 -8.09
C ASP A 210 11.70 12.34 -8.29
N ASP A 211 12.49 13.33 -7.90
CA ASP A 211 13.94 13.36 -8.04
C ASP A 211 14.65 12.31 -7.15
N MET A 212 13.96 11.74 -6.16
CA MET A 212 14.48 10.57 -5.46
C MET A 212 14.79 9.43 -6.44
N TYR A 213 13.83 9.08 -7.30
CA TYR A 213 14.04 7.97 -8.24
C TYR A 213 14.97 8.36 -9.38
N MET A 214 14.83 9.57 -9.89
CA MET A 214 15.61 10.04 -11.03
C MET A 214 17.07 10.31 -10.68
N GLY A 215 17.39 10.69 -9.43
CA GLY A 215 18.73 11.01 -8.98
C GLY A 215 19.40 9.94 -8.13
N ILE A 216 18.71 9.45 -7.11
CA ILE A 216 19.31 8.57 -6.09
C ILE A 216 19.51 7.15 -6.62
N THR A 217 18.55 6.62 -7.37
CA THR A 217 18.61 5.27 -7.92
C THR A 217 19.84 5.06 -8.80
N PRO A 218 20.14 5.91 -9.80
CA PRO A 218 21.38 5.77 -10.60
C PRO A 218 22.65 5.93 -9.76
N ILE A 219 22.67 6.79 -8.73
CA ILE A 219 23.82 6.93 -7.82
C ILE A 219 24.09 5.61 -7.06
N ALA A 220 23.03 5.01 -6.48
CA ALA A 220 23.14 3.75 -5.76
C ALA A 220 23.66 2.62 -6.68
N TYR A 221 23.07 2.48 -7.87
CA TYR A 221 23.50 1.48 -8.85
C TYR A 221 24.91 1.77 -9.39
N ARG A 222 25.32 3.04 -9.53
CA ARG A 222 26.71 3.35 -9.89
C ARG A 222 27.71 2.86 -8.84
N GLY A 223 27.34 2.93 -7.56
CA GLY A 223 28.09 2.31 -6.47
C GLY A 223 28.22 0.80 -6.67
N ARG A 224 27.15 0.12 -7.02
CA ARG A 224 27.15 -1.33 -7.28
C ARG A 224 28.00 -1.68 -8.51
N LEU A 225 27.91 -0.89 -9.58
CA LEU A 225 28.73 -1.08 -10.77
C LEU A 225 30.23 -0.82 -10.43
N SER A 226 30.54 0.26 -9.70
CA SER A 226 31.89 0.54 -9.23
C SER A 226 32.47 -0.62 -8.41
N GLN A 227 31.67 -1.22 -7.52
CA GLN A 227 32.07 -2.40 -6.77
C GLN A 227 32.40 -3.58 -7.67
N ALA A 228 31.57 -3.84 -8.70
CA ALA A 228 31.82 -4.91 -9.67
C ALA A 228 33.08 -4.66 -10.50
N GLU A 229 33.39 -3.40 -10.81
CA GLU A 229 34.57 -2.95 -11.52
C GLU A 229 35.82 -2.77 -10.61
N ARG A 230 35.67 -3.01 -9.29
CA ARG A 230 36.72 -2.78 -8.26
C ARG A 230 37.20 -1.32 -8.21
N GLY A 231 36.29 -0.39 -8.44
CA GLY A 231 36.58 1.05 -8.44
C GLY A 231 36.66 1.63 -7.02
N ASP A 232 37.52 2.66 -6.87
CA ASP A 232 37.81 3.29 -5.58
C ASP A 232 36.67 4.18 -5.04
N LEU A 233 35.71 4.56 -5.88
CA LEU A 233 34.64 5.47 -5.52
C LEU A 233 33.35 4.75 -5.01
N THR A 234 33.40 3.44 -4.86
CA THR A 234 32.23 2.63 -4.45
C THR A 234 31.56 3.18 -3.20
N GLN A 235 32.32 3.40 -2.13
CA GLN A 235 31.76 3.88 -0.86
C GLN A 235 31.23 5.33 -0.96
N LYS A 236 31.85 6.17 -1.79
CA LYS A 236 31.36 7.53 -2.06
C LYS A 236 29.93 7.50 -2.64
N TYR A 237 29.68 6.64 -3.63
CA TYR A 237 28.35 6.51 -4.24
C TYR A 237 27.32 5.95 -3.25
N TYR A 238 27.68 4.95 -2.44
CA TYR A 238 26.80 4.39 -1.44
C TYR A 238 26.43 5.40 -0.36
N ASN A 239 27.42 6.13 0.16
CA ASN A 239 27.19 7.18 1.16
C ASN A 239 26.33 8.30 0.58
N GLU A 240 26.57 8.71 -0.67
CA GLU A 240 25.78 9.74 -1.33
C GLU A 240 24.31 9.30 -1.51
N ALA A 241 24.06 8.06 -1.95
CA ALA A 241 22.70 7.55 -2.09
C ALA A 241 21.93 7.57 -0.76
N ILE A 242 22.55 7.11 0.33
CA ILE A 242 21.94 7.16 1.69
C ILE A 242 21.73 8.61 2.12
N ASN A 243 22.74 9.48 1.97
CA ASN A 243 22.64 10.88 2.36
C ASN A 243 21.50 11.60 1.64
N GLN A 244 21.35 11.38 0.34
CA GLN A 244 20.28 11.98 -0.43
C GLN A 244 18.89 11.52 0.05
N VAL A 245 18.67 10.23 0.34
CA VAL A 245 17.39 9.76 0.91
C VAL A 245 17.09 10.49 2.22
N LEU A 246 18.09 10.64 3.09
CA LEU A 246 17.89 11.32 4.39
C LEU A 246 17.66 12.84 4.22
N LEU A 247 18.27 13.47 3.22
CA LEU A 247 17.99 14.87 2.88
C LEU A 247 16.55 15.01 2.35
N PHE A 248 16.08 14.17 1.44
CA PHE A 248 14.69 14.17 1.00
C PHE A 248 13.71 13.95 2.16
N LYS A 249 14.01 13.05 3.10
CA LYS A 249 13.27 12.90 4.35
C LYS A 249 13.19 14.22 5.13
N LYS A 250 14.30 14.92 5.29
CA LYS A 250 14.37 16.21 6.01
C LYS A 250 13.40 17.25 5.43
N TYR A 251 13.28 17.35 4.10
CA TYR A 251 12.49 18.37 3.43
C TYR A 251 11.02 17.99 3.23
N LEU A 252 10.73 16.70 2.98
CA LEU A 252 9.44 16.29 2.42
C LEU A 252 8.64 15.33 3.31
N TRP A 253 9.26 14.72 4.32
CA TRP A 253 8.55 13.76 5.17
C TRP A 253 7.55 14.43 6.11
N VAL A 254 6.35 13.88 6.22
CA VAL A 254 5.28 14.31 7.12
C VAL A 254 5.01 13.17 8.11
N PRO A 255 5.63 13.24 9.32
CA PRO A 255 5.60 12.13 10.28
C PRO A 255 4.19 11.74 10.73
N GLU A 256 3.30 12.71 10.86
CA GLU A 256 1.93 12.50 11.34
C GLU A 256 1.10 11.66 10.37
N MET A 257 1.48 11.67 9.08
CA MET A 257 0.81 10.92 8.02
C MET A 257 1.57 9.64 7.62
N ASN A 258 2.84 9.52 7.99
CA ASN A 258 3.77 8.55 7.42
C ASN A 258 3.79 8.58 5.88
N LEU A 259 3.75 9.78 5.30
CA LEU A 259 3.75 10.04 3.86
C LEU A 259 4.71 11.19 3.55
N PHE A 260 5.17 11.23 2.30
CA PHE A 260 5.87 12.40 1.79
C PHE A 260 4.89 13.38 1.16
N ARG A 261 5.14 14.68 1.31
CA ARG A 261 4.56 15.72 0.44
C ARG A 261 5.26 15.71 -0.91
N HIS A 262 4.58 16.22 -1.95
CA HIS A 262 5.11 16.21 -3.33
C HIS A 262 6.36 17.07 -3.49
N GLY A 263 6.41 18.25 -2.87
CA GLY A 263 7.54 19.15 -3.03
C GLY A 263 7.69 20.20 -1.94
N TRP A 264 8.83 20.87 -2.01
CA TRP A 264 9.24 21.97 -1.14
C TRP A 264 9.92 23.06 -1.98
N ILE A 265 9.79 24.33 -1.60
CA ILE A 265 10.43 25.45 -2.28
C ILE A 265 11.08 26.36 -1.24
N GLU A 266 12.33 26.71 -1.48
CA GLU A 266 13.06 27.66 -0.64
C GLU A 266 12.33 29.01 -0.56
N GLY A 267 12.30 29.59 0.64
CA GLY A 267 11.66 30.91 0.88
C GLY A 267 10.15 30.89 1.07
N MET A 268 9.47 29.74 0.90
CA MET A 268 8.09 29.61 1.33
C MET A 268 7.99 29.31 2.82
N SER A 269 7.13 30.08 3.54
CA SER A 269 6.88 29.87 4.97
C SER A 269 6.04 28.62 5.27
N GLU A 270 5.14 28.28 4.35
CA GLU A 270 4.28 27.11 4.45
C GLU A 270 4.32 26.29 3.15
N HIS A 271 4.45 24.99 3.28
CA HIS A 271 4.44 24.07 2.15
C HIS A 271 3.18 23.22 2.17
N PRO A 272 2.42 23.17 1.06
CA PRO A 272 1.21 22.37 0.97
C PRO A 272 1.51 20.88 1.17
N ASN A 273 0.70 20.20 1.98
CA ASN A 273 0.80 18.76 2.23
C ASN A 273 -0.02 17.98 1.19
N TYR A 274 0.34 18.10 -0.08
CA TYR A 274 -0.23 17.25 -1.12
C TYR A 274 0.55 15.94 -1.19
N HIS A 275 -0.08 14.86 -0.75
CA HIS A 275 0.47 13.51 -0.78
C HIS A 275 0.11 12.86 -2.12
N TRP A 276 0.72 13.37 -3.21
CA TRP A 276 0.51 12.81 -4.53
C TRP A 276 1.02 11.36 -4.57
N ALA A 277 0.18 10.45 -5.11
CA ALA A 277 0.45 9.02 -4.98
C ALA A 277 1.69 8.59 -5.76
N ARG A 278 1.85 9.02 -7.03
CA ARG A 278 2.99 8.61 -7.84
C ARG A 278 4.33 9.09 -7.29
N CYS A 279 4.43 10.28 -6.74
CA CYS A 279 5.70 10.71 -6.15
C CYS A 279 6.06 9.88 -4.90
N ASN A 280 5.09 9.50 -4.08
CA ASN A 280 5.30 8.52 -2.99
C ASN A 280 5.68 7.14 -3.54
N GLY A 281 5.16 6.76 -4.70
CA GLY A 281 5.59 5.56 -5.43
C GLY A 281 7.06 5.63 -5.85
N TRP A 282 7.52 6.77 -6.34
CA TRP A 282 8.94 6.97 -6.64
C TRP A 282 9.83 6.82 -5.41
N ALA A 283 9.40 7.36 -4.26
CA ALA A 283 10.12 7.18 -3.00
C ALA A 283 10.20 5.70 -2.58
N VAL A 284 9.11 4.93 -2.74
CA VAL A 284 9.09 3.48 -2.49
C VAL A 284 10.09 2.77 -3.39
N LEU A 285 10.03 2.99 -4.72
CA LEU A 285 10.95 2.34 -5.66
C LEU A 285 12.42 2.69 -5.35
N THR A 286 12.71 3.97 -5.07
CA THR A 286 14.06 4.42 -4.72
C THR A 286 14.61 3.72 -3.50
N MET A 287 13.84 3.71 -2.40
CA MET A 287 14.31 3.09 -1.17
C MET A 287 14.47 1.57 -1.31
N CYS A 288 13.61 0.89 -2.09
CA CYS A 288 13.81 -0.52 -2.43
C CYS A 288 15.13 -0.73 -3.18
N ASP A 289 15.38 0.05 -4.24
CA ASP A 289 16.60 -0.06 -5.04
C ASP A 289 17.88 0.27 -4.22
N VAL A 290 17.84 1.31 -3.37
CA VAL A 290 18.95 1.69 -2.48
C VAL A 290 19.26 0.56 -1.48
N LEU A 291 18.24 0.02 -0.83
CA LEU A 291 18.42 -1.05 0.16
C LEU A 291 18.89 -2.36 -0.46
N ASP A 292 18.61 -2.59 -1.75
CA ASP A 292 19.06 -3.77 -2.48
C ASP A 292 20.57 -3.73 -2.82
N VAL A 293 21.07 -2.55 -3.14
CA VAL A 293 22.44 -2.46 -3.70
C VAL A 293 23.45 -1.90 -2.71
N VAL A 294 23.01 -1.08 -1.76
CA VAL A 294 23.90 -0.53 -0.71
C VAL A 294 24.06 -1.57 0.40
N PRO A 295 25.29 -1.89 0.82
CA PRO A 295 25.51 -2.85 1.90
C PRO A 295 24.84 -2.42 3.22
N PRO A 296 24.23 -3.35 3.99
CA PRO A 296 23.60 -3.04 5.28
C PRO A 296 24.53 -2.44 6.35
N SER A 297 25.85 -2.60 6.17
CA SER A 297 26.88 -2.00 7.04
C SER A 297 27.12 -0.52 6.77
N THR A 298 26.56 0.03 5.69
CA THR A 298 26.69 1.47 5.37
C THR A 298 25.89 2.28 6.37
N GLN A 299 26.53 3.33 6.92
CA GLN A 299 25.85 4.22 7.87
C GLN A 299 24.56 4.81 7.28
N GLY A 300 23.48 4.80 8.04
CA GLY A 300 22.16 5.28 7.62
C GLY A 300 21.30 4.24 6.88
N TRP A 301 21.83 3.06 6.53
CA TRP A 301 21.04 2.03 5.84
C TRP A 301 19.77 1.63 6.62
N ASN A 302 19.89 1.40 7.93
CA ASN A 302 18.74 1.07 8.78
C ASN A 302 17.72 2.21 8.84
N GLU A 303 18.17 3.47 8.85
CA GLU A 303 17.28 4.62 8.83
C GLU A 303 16.45 4.69 7.53
N VAL A 304 17.06 4.37 6.39
CA VAL A 304 16.36 4.25 5.10
C VAL A 304 15.34 3.11 5.12
N LYS A 305 15.72 1.96 5.68
CA LYS A 305 14.80 0.82 5.82
C LYS A 305 13.60 1.17 6.71
N ASP A 306 13.82 1.79 7.85
CA ASP A 306 12.76 2.17 8.78
C ASP A 306 11.85 3.24 8.18
N LEU A 307 12.40 4.14 7.36
CA LEU A 307 11.64 5.13 6.59
C LEU A 307 10.75 4.44 5.54
N LEU A 308 11.27 3.48 4.78
CA LEU A 308 10.49 2.68 3.83
C LEU A 308 9.34 1.94 4.53
N VAL A 309 9.62 1.27 5.65
CA VAL A 309 8.60 0.56 6.43
C VAL A 309 7.52 1.52 6.94
N SER A 310 7.91 2.71 7.40
CA SER A 310 6.97 3.74 7.84
C SER A 310 6.11 4.25 6.68
N LEU A 311 6.71 4.50 5.50
CA LEU A 311 6.00 4.92 4.30
C LEU A 311 4.99 3.85 3.83
N LEU A 312 5.40 2.58 3.75
CA LEU A 312 4.50 1.49 3.37
C LEU A 312 3.33 1.36 4.35
N ARG A 313 3.56 1.58 5.64
CA ARG A 313 2.49 1.61 6.65
C ARG A 313 1.52 2.77 6.41
N GLY A 314 2.03 3.98 6.15
CA GLY A 314 1.20 5.14 5.83
C GLY A 314 0.34 4.89 4.60
N ILE A 315 0.93 4.38 3.52
CA ILE A 315 0.23 4.03 2.28
C ILE A 315 -0.85 2.97 2.52
N ALA A 316 -0.57 1.93 3.32
CA ALA A 316 -1.53 0.87 3.63
C ALA A 316 -2.83 1.39 4.24
N ALA A 317 -2.75 2.47 5.03
CA ALA A 317 -3.90 3.09 5.68
C ALA A 317 -4.95 3.63 4.70
N TYR A 318 -4.54 3.91 3.46
CA TYR A 318 -5.37 4.56 2.44
C TYR A 318 -5.70 3.67 1.23
N GLN A 319 -5.49 2.35 1.34
CA GLN A 319 -5.91 1.44 0.27
C GLN A 319 -7.43 1.45 0.13
N SER A 320 -7.93 1.70 -1.07
CA SER A 320 -9.36 1.69 -1.37
C SER A 320 -9.97 0.27 -1.29
N PRO A 321 -11.29 0.15 -1.19
CA PRO A 321 -11.97 -1.15 -1.29
C PRO A 321 -11.69 -1.90 -2.60
N GLU A 322 -11.42 -1.17 -3.68
CA GLU A 322 -11.07 -1.73 -5.00
C GLU A 322 -9.65 -2.29 -5.04
N GLY A 323 -8.86 -2.03 -3.98
CA GLY A 323 -7.49 -2.48 -3.81
C GLY A 323 -6.44 -1.47 -4.28
N THR A 324 -6.80 -0.48 -5.07
CA THR A 324 -5.91 0.57 -5.58
C THR A 324 -5.87 1.79 -4.67
N TRP A 325 -5.10 2.82 -5.02
CA TRP A 325 -4.96 4.05 -4.24
C TRP A 325 -5.34 5.27 -5.06
N HIS A 326 -5.81 6.29 -4.37
CA HIS A 326 -6.22 7.54 -4.95
C HIS A 326 -5.03 8.37 -5.44
N GLN A 327 -5.25 9.25 -6.42
CA GLN A 327 -4.30 10.21 -6.99
C GLN A 327 -3.61 11.08 -5.91
N LEU A 328 -4.39 11.55 -4.93
CA LEU A 328 -3.91 12.08 -3.66
C LEU A 328 -4.20 11.03 -2.60
N ILE A 329 -3.18 10.42 -2.01
CA ILE A 329 -3.30 9.23 -1.14
C ILE A 329 -4.34 9.43 -0.05
N ASN A 330 -4.34 10.59 0.60
CA ASN A 330 -5.21 10.92 1.73
C ASN A 330 -6.51 11.65 1.33
N ASN A 331 -6.85 11.66 0.03
CA ASN A 331 -8.06 12.31 -0.47
C ASN A 331 -8.86 11.35 -1.35
N THR A 332 -9.91 10.76 -0.77
CA THR A 332 -10.79 9.78 -1.43
C THR A 332 -11.69 10.36 -2.52
N GLU A 333 -11.71 11.69 -2.70
CA GLU A 333 -12.41 12.34 -3.81
C GLU A 333 -11.59 12.33 -5.10
N SER A 334 -10.28 12.18 -5.00
CA SER A 334 -9.45 12.02 -6.18
C SER A 334 -9.64 10.64 -6.77
N TYR A 335 -9.48 10.54 -8.09
CA TYR A 335 -9.63 9.25 -8.78
C TYR A 335 -8.60 8.21 -8.34
N LEU A 336 -8.92 6.93 -8.54
CA LEU A 336 -8.00 5.82 -8.33
C LEU A 336 -6.96 5.80 -9.45
N GLU A 337 -5.66 5.75 -9.09
CA GLU A 337 -4.56 5.94 -10.03
C GLU A 337 -3.72 4.68 -10.15
N THR A 338 -3.52 4.22 -11.39
CA THR A 338 -2.94 2.89 -11.66
C THR A 338 -1.43 2.85 -11.44
N SER A 339 -0.67 3.87 -11.90
CA SER A 339 0.79 3.81 -11.85
C SER A 339 1.32 3.79 -10.42
N ALA A 340 0.78 4.65 -9.55
CA ALA A 340 1.13 4.68 -8.14
C ALA A 340 0.70 3.38 -7.43
N SER A 341 -0.50 2.90 -7.71
CA SER A 341 -0.99 1.65 -7.14
C SER A 341 -0.07 0.48 -7.47
N ALA A 342 0.43 0.41 -8.71
CA ALA A 342 1.40 -0.61 -9.11
C ALA A 342 2.74 -0.45 -8.38
N MET A 343 3.25 0.79 -8.20
CA MET A 343 4.47 1.05 -7.43
C MET A 343 4.32 0.59 -5.96
N PHE A 344 3.16 0.83 -5.36
CA PHE A 344 2.89 0.40 -3.99
C PHE A 344 2.81 -1.13 -3.88
N VAL A 345 2.13 -1.78 -4.83
CA VAL A 345 2.09 -3.26 -4.91
C VAL A 345 3.50 -3.84 -5.02
N TYR A 346 4.35 -3.27 -5.89
CA TYR A 346 5.76 -3.64 -5.97
C TYR A 346 6.45 -3.48 -4.61
N GLY A 347 6.31 -2.31 -3.97
CA GLY A 347 6.95 -2.02 -2.69
C GLY A 347 6.58 -3.02 -1.58
N TYR A 348 5.29 -3.36 -1.46
CA TYR A 348 4.85 -4.38 -0.50
C TYR A 348 5.41 -5.76 -0.82
N ALA A 349 5.29 -6.21 -2.08
CA ALA A 349 5.78 -7.53 -2.48
C ALA A 349 7.29 -7.63 -2.29
N HIS A 350 8.03 -6.57 -2.66
CA HIS A 350 9.48 -6.50 -2.53
C HIS A 350 9.92 -6.52 -1.05
N ALA A 351 9.34 -5.66 -0.22
CA ALA A 351 9.66 -5.61 1.20
C ALA A 351 9.33 -6.93 1.93
N ILE A 352 8.25 -7.63 1.51
CA ILE A 352 7.95 -8.99 1.99
C ILE A 352 9.03 -9.97 1.53
N ASN A 353 9.42 -9.97 0.26
CA ASN A 353 10.43 -10.86 -0.29
C ASN A 353 11.79 -10.69 0.38
N LYS A 354 12.11 -9.47 0.81
CA LYS A 354 13.34 -9.14 1.54
C LYS A 354 13.24 -9.35 3.06
N GLY A 355 12.05 -9.64 3.57
CA GLY A 355 11.82 -9.79 5.02
C GLY A 355 11.91 -8.47 5.79
N TRP A 356 11.71 -7.33 5.13
CA TRP A 356 11.69 -6.02 5.79
C TRP A 356 10.37 -5.72 6.47
N ILE A 357 9.27 -6.33 5.99
CA ILE A 357 7.94 -6.27 6.59
C ILE A 357 7.35 -7.67 6.72
N ASP A 358 6.45 -7.85 7.68
CA ASP A 358 5.77 -9.11 7.93
C ASP A 358 4.85 -9.50 6.76
N ARG A 359 5.10 -10.70 6.20
CA ARG A 359 4.30 -11.23 5.10
C ARG A 359 2.84 -11.40 5.48
N THR A 360 2.55 -11.90 6.67
CA THR A 360 1.18 -12.16 7.13
C THR A 360 0.39 -10.86 7.24
N ALA A 361 1.07 -9.79 7.67
CA ALA A 361 0.46 -8.48 7.81
C ALA A 361 0.17 -7.77 6.47
N TYR A 362 1.01 -7.96 5.44
CA TYR A 362 0.98 -7.10 4.25
C TYR A 362 0.70 -7.82 2.92
N GLN A 363 0.77 -9.16 2.86
CA GLN A 363 0.55 -9.89 1.60
C GLN A 363 -0.82 -9.63 0.98
N ASP A 364 -1.86 -9.45 1.81
CA ASP A 364 -3.23 -9.24 1.31
C ASP A 364 -3.43 -7.82 0.78
N ILE A 365 -2.68 -6.83 1.31
CA ILE A 365 -2.60 -5.49 0.71
C ILE A 365 -1.98 -5.58 -0.68
N ALA A 366 -0.85 -6.28 -0.82
CA ALA A 366 -0.20 -6.47 -2.11
C ALA A 366 -1.10 -7.21 -3.12
N ARG A 367 -1.78 -8.27 -2.68
CA ARG A 367 -2.69 -9.07 -3.53
C ARG A 367 -3.95 -8.30 -3.93
N SER A 368 -4.57 -7.61 -2.98
CA SER A 368 -5.73 -6.76 -3.26
C SER A 368 -5.36 -5.62 -4.21
N GLY A 369 -4.20 -4.99 -3.97
CA GLY A 369 -3.65 -3.96 -4.86
C GLY A 369 -3.45 -4.48 -6.28
N TRP A 370 -2.85 -5.66 -6.43
CA TRP A 370 -2.69 -6.31 -7.72
C TRP A 370 -4.02 -6.58 -8.42
N ASN A 371 -5.00 -7.10 -7.69
CA ASN A 371 -6.31 -7.39 -8.27
C ASN A 371 -6.99 -6.13 -8.85
N GLY A 372 -6.77 -4.97 -8.21
CA GLY A 372 -7.21 -3.69 -8.74
C GLY A 372 -6.41 -3.24 -9.96
N VAL A 373 -5.08 -3.32 -9.89
CA VAL A 373 -4.16 -2.94 -10.99
C VAL A 373 -4.36 -3.81 -12.22
N ALA A 374 -4.48 -5.13 -12.07
CA ALA A 374 -4.65 -6.05 -13.19
C ALA A 374 -5.90 -5.75 -14.03
N LYS A 375 -6.97 -5.26 -13.41
CA LYS A 375 -8.20 -4.83 -14.10
C LYS A 375 -8.00 -3.60 -14.99
N GLN A 376 -6.94 -2.82 -14.75
CA GLN A 376 -6.59 -1.64 -15.53
C GLN A 376 -5.71 -1.96 -16.75
N VAL A 377 -5.36 -3.22 -16.96
CA VAL A 377 -4.64 -3.65 -18.16
C VAL A 377 -5.64 -4.30 -19.13
N ASN A 378 -5.99 -3.56 -20.17
CA ASN A 378 -6.98 -4.02 -21.15
C ASN A 378 -6.45 -5.17 -22.04
N GLU A 379 -7.32 -5.74 -22.89
CA GLU A 379 -7.00 -6.89 -23.75
C GLU A 379 -5.87 -6.60 -24.75
N LYS A 380 -5.65 -5.34 -25.11
CA LYS A 380 -4.56 -4.92 -25.99
C LYS A 380 -3.21 -4.79 -25.26
N GLY A 381 -3.20 -4.88 -23.93
CA GLY A 381 -2.01 -4.66 -23.11
C GLY A 381 -1.75 -3.20 -22.77
N GLN A 382 -2.72 -2.30 -23.01
CA GLN A 382 -2.64 -0.91 -22.62
C GLN A 382 -3.04 -0.73 -21.14
N VAL A 383 -2.35 0.17 -20.44
CA VAL A 383 -2.58 0.45 -19.02
C VAL A 383 -3.49 1.67 -18.90
N GLU A 384 -4.69 1.45 -18.39
CA GLU A 384 -5.74 2.47 -18.21
C GLU A 384 -5.59 3.22 -16.88
N ASN A 385 -6.32 4.32 -16.73
CA ASN A 385 -6.35 5.16 -15.51
C ASN A 385 -4.97 5.56 -14.99
N THR A 386 -4.03 5.75 -15.90
CA THR A 386 -2.69 6.27 -15.59
C THR A 386 -2.66 7.78 -15.74
N CYS A 387 -2.30 8.49 -14.68
CA CYS A 387 -2.12 9.93 -14.69
C CYS A 387 -0.96 10.34 -15.61
N VAL A 388 -1.18 11.34 -16.44
CA VAL A 388 -0.13 11.95 -17.28
C VAL A 388 0.97 12.61 -16.44
N GLY A 389 2.06 13.04 -17.05
CA GLY A 389 3.14 13.81 -16.41
C GLY A 389 2.57 14.97 -15.59
N THR A 390 3.01 15.11 -14.35
CA THR A 390 2.43 16.03 -13.38
C THR A 390 3.53 16.80 -12.67
N GLY A 391 3.51 18.10 -12.76
CA GLY A 391 4.42 18.99 -12.05
C GLY A 391 3.96 19.27 -10.62
N LEU A 392 4.71 20.11 -9.92
CA LEU A 392 4.38 20.55 -8.58
C LEU A 392 3.16 21.50 -8.61
N GLY A 393 2.09 21.10 -7.92
CA GLY A 393 0.84 21.85 -7.85
C GLY A 393 0.58 22.48 -6.48
N TRP A 394 -0.28 23.50 -6.46
CA TRP A 394 -0.57 24.33 -5.28
C TRP A 394 -2.01 24.20 -4.80
N THR A 395 -2.82 23.39 -5.46
CA THR A 395 -4.24 23.21 -5.12
C THR A 395 -4.65 21.74 -5.28
N ASN A 396 -5.64 21.28 -4.51
CA ASN A 396 -6.27 19.98 -4.72
C ASN A 396 -6.77 19.85 -6.17
N THR A 397 -7.43 20.89 -6.69
CA THR A 397 -7.96 20.90 -8.05
C THR A 397 -6.91 20.60 -9.10
N PHE A 398 -5.68 21.10 -8.94
CA PHE A 398 -4.58 20.81 -9.86
C PHE A 398 -4.34 19.30 -9.98
N TYR A 399 -4.23 18.59 -8.86
CA TYR A 399 -3.98 17.14 -8.86
C TYR A 399 -5.20 16.34 -9.30
N MET A 400 -6.39 16.72 -8.85
CA MET A 400 -7.65 16.01 -9.14
C MET A 400 -8.07 16.15 -10.60
N SER A 401 -7.70 17.25 -11.28
CA SER A 401 -8.00 17.50 -12.69
C SER A 401 -6.95 16.96 -13.66
N ARG A 402 -5.87 16.31 -13.16
CA ARG A 402 -4.87 15.73 -14.08
C ARG A 402 -5.51 14.63 -14.92
N PRO A 403 -5.36 14.68 -16.27
CA PRO A 403 -5.92 13.66 -17.13
C PRO A 403 -5.31 12.28 -16.88
N VAL A 404 -6.09 11.24 -17.12
CA VAL A 404 -5.63 9.86 -17.22
C VAL A 404 -5.66 9.42 -18.69
N ASN A 405 -4.68 8.61 -19.10
CA ASN A 405 -4.57 8.22 -20.49
C ASN A 405 -3.80 6.90 -20.64
N VAL A 406 -4.21 6.04 -21.57
CA VAL A 406 -3.46 4.81 -21.94
C VAL A 406 -2.10 5.14 -22.56
N PHE A 407 -1.92 6.33 -23.12
CA PHE A 407 -0.64 6.83 -23.64
C PHE A 407 0.22 7.54 -22.58
N ALA A 408 -0.19 7.54 -21.30
CA ALA A 408 0.67 7.93 -20.20
C ALA A 408 1.67 6.79 -19.89
N ALA A 409 2.92 6.98 -20.30
CA ALA A 409 3.97 5.96 -20.24
C ALA A 409 4.28 5.46 -18.81
N HIS A 410 3.90 6.23 -17.79
CA HIS A 410 4.13 5.95 -16.37
C HIS A 410 3.49 4.64 -15.85
N GLY A 411 2.46 4.11 -16.52
CA GLY A 411 1.77 2.90 -16.05
C GLY A 411 2.54 1.61 -16.32
N TYR A 412 3.24 1.52 -17.43
CA TYR A 412 3.75 0.25 -17.96
C TYR A 412 4.88 -0.35 -17.11
N GLY A 413 5.91 0.43 -16.82
CA GLY A 413 7.03 -0.01 -15.99
C GLY A 413 6.61 -0.47 -14.60
N PRO A 414 5.85 0.34 -13.84
CA PRO A 414 5.35 -0.05 -12.52
C PRO A 414 4.50 -1.32 -12.53
N VAL A 415 3.61 -1.50 -13.51
CA VAL A 415 2.78 -2.72 -13.59
C VAL A 415 3.64 -3.96 -13.85
N LEU A 416 4.65 -3.87 -14.72
CA LEU A 416 5.61 -4.96 -14.93
C LEU A 416 6.40 -5.30 -13.67
N LEU A 417 6.88 -4.28 -12.95
CA LEU A 417 7.59 -4.46 -11.67
C LEU A 417 6.69 -5.14 -10.63
N ALA A 418 5.45 -4.65 -10.46
CA ALA A 418 4.49 -5.21 -9.52
C ALA A 418 4.16 -6.67 -9.82
N ALA A 419 3.85 -6.97 -11.08
CA ALA A 419 3.54 -8.34 -11.52
C ALA A 419 4.69 -9.29 -11.23
N ALA A 420 5.91 -8.91 -11.64
CA ALA A 420 7.08 -9.76 -11.49
C ALA A 420 7.47 -9.97 -10.02
N GLU A 421 7.40 -8.93 -9.18
CA GLU A 421 7.75 -9.06 -7.76
C GLU A 421 6.71 -9.88 -6.99
N LEU A 422 5.42 -9.78 -7.35
CA LEU A 422 4.37 -10.65 -6.81
C LEU A 422 4.56 -12.12 -7.22
N VAL A 423 5.02 -12.40 -8.44
CA VAL A 423 5.37 -13.77 -8.85
C VAL A 423 6.44 -14.33 -7.92
N LYS A 424 7.48 -13.56 -7.57
CA LYS A 424 8.49 -13.96 -6.58
C LYS A 424 7.84 -14.24 -5.23
N MET A 425 7.02 -13.31 -4.73
CA MET A 425 6.36 -13.45 -3.44
C MET A 425 5.49 -14.70 -3.36
N LEU A 426 4.73 -15.01 -4.41
CA LEU A 426 3.82 -16.15 -4.41
C LEU A 426 4.54 -17.50 -4.60
N LYS A 427 5.67 -17.51 -5.31
CA LYS A 427 6.51 -18.71 -5.49
C LYS A 427 7.40 -19.01 -4.28
N THR A 428 7.73 -18.02 -3.46
CA THR A 428 8.53 -18.19 -2.25
C THR A 428 7.66 -18.71 -1.12
N PRO A 429 7.96 -19.87 -0.51
CA PRO A 429 7.24 -20.35 0.66
C PRO A 429 7.29 -19.33 1.80
N ALA A 430 6.18 -19.17 2.50
CA ALA A 430 6.15 -18.33 3.71
C ALA A 430 7.10 -18.93 4.74
N GLN A 431 8.21 -18.24 5.02
CA GLN A 431 9.06 -18.59 6.15
C GLN A 431 8.51 -17.90 7.40
N PRO A 432 8.42 -18.56 8.56
CA PRO A 432 8.14 -17.90 9.82
C PRO A 432 9.29 -16.91 10.08
N GLN A 433 9.01 -15.61 10.08
CA GLN A 433 9.98 -14.61 10.48
C GLN A 433 9.97 -14.52 12.01
N PRO A 434 11.11 -14.63 12.71
CA PRO A 434 11.17 -14.36 14.13
C PRO A 434 10.89 -12.86 14.35
N GLY A 435 9.84 -12.57 15.10
CA GLY A 435 9.54 -11.33 15.81
C GLY A 435 10.14 -10.03 15.26
N GLN A 436 9.68 -9.54 14.09
CA GLN A 436 9.96 -8.18 13.69
C GLN A 436 8.90 -7.26 14.29
N PHE A 437 9.38 -6.22 14.98
CA PHE A 437 8.58 -5.23 15.66
C PHE A 437 7.68 -4.46 14.69
N ALA A 438 6.36 -4.56 14.86
CA ALA A 438 5.43 -3.61 14.27
C ALA A 438 5.50 -2.31 15.10
N THR A 439 5.79 -1.19 14.47
CA THR A 439 5.58 0.13 15.08
C THR A 439 4.19 0.61 14.68
N ASP A 440 3.47 1.31 15.55
CA ASP A 440 2.15 1.88 15.23
C ASP A 440 2.27 3.08 14.28
N SER A 441 1.13 3.60 13.77
CA SER A 441 1.10 4.75 12.85
C SER A 441 1.73 6.04 13.42
N ARG A 442 2.04 6.05 14.71
CA ARG A 442 2.74 7.14 15.42
C ARG A 442 4.23 6.87 15.51
N GLY A 443 4.74 5.78 14.94
CA GLY A 443 6.14 5.35 15.07
C GLY A 443 6.47 4.70 16.42
N MET A 444 5.45 4.40 17.24
CA MET A 444 5.66 3.71 18.52
C MET A 444 5.74 2.21 18.30
N MET A 445 6.66 1.55 18.98
CA MET A 445 6.76 0.09 18.95
C MET A 445 5.54 -0.51 19.64
N ALA A 446 4.85 -1.43 18.96
CA ALA A 446 3.84 -2.24 19.61
C ALA A 446 4.49 -3.01 20.77
N PRO A 447 3.79 -3.15 21.92
CA PRO A 447 4.32 -3.96 23.01
C PRO A 447 4.62 -5.36 22.51
N LEU A 448 5.73 -5.95 22.99
CA LEU A 448 6.13 -7.30 22.69
C LEU A 448 4.98 -8.25 23.02
N ARG A 449 4.51 -8.92 21.99
CA ARG A 449 3.49 -9.95 22.12
C ARG A 449 4.01 -11.07 22.99
N GLN A 450 3.26 -11.47 23.99
CA GLN A 450 3.58 -12.69 24.72
C GLN A 450 3.25 -13.89 23.84
N GLU A 451 4.25 -14.70 23.54
CA GLU A 451 4.10 -15.89 22.73
C GLU A 451 2.99 -16.79 23.31
N GLY A 452 2.05 -17.22 22.47
CA GLY A 452 0.94 -18.08 22.85
C GLY A 452 -0.29 -17.38 23.46
N LYS A 453 -0.28 -16.04 23.65
CA LYS A 453 -1.46 -15.30 24.13
C LYS A 453 -2.08 -14.46 23.02
N PRO A 454 -3.34 -14.73 22.60
CA PRO A 454 -4.05 -13.88 21.67
C PRO A 454 -4.39 -12.52 22.30
N THR A 455 -4.52 -11.51 21.47
CA THR A 455 -4.98 -10.18 21.86
C THR A 455 -6.43 -9.97 21.41
N VAL A 456 -7.25 -9.39 22.27
CA VAL A 456 -8.59 -8.90 21.93
C VAL A 456 -8.51 -7.40 21.70
N TYR A 457 -8.73 -6.96 20.47
CA TYR A 457 -8.80 -5.54 20.10
C TYR A 457 -10.25 -5.07 20.18
N LEU A 458 -10.47 -3.92 20.82
CA LEU A 458 -11.78 -3.30 20.90
C LEU A 458 -11.85 -2.11 19.96
N ALA A 459 -12.59 -2.24 18.87
CA ALA A 459 -12.91 -1.17 17.92
C ALA A 459 -14.28 -0.59 18.27
N GLY A 460 -14.34 0.69 18.67
CA GLY A 460 -15.60 1.26 19.14
C GLY A 460 -15.57 2.77 19.35
N ASP A 461 -16.69 3.27 19.85
CA ASP A 461 -16.92 4.68 20.18
C ASP A 461 -16.79 4.97 21.69
N SER A 462 -17.40 6.10 22.15
CA SER A 462 -17.38 6.51 23.56
C SER A 462 -18.06 5.52 24.52
N THR A 463 -18.95 4.68 24.03
CA THR A 463 -19.60 3.66 24.87
C THR A 463 -18.65 2.49 25.18
N CYS A 464 -17.64 2.30 24.36
CA CYS A 464 -16.55 1.36 24.62
C CYS A 464 -15.40 2.02 25.40
N LYS A 465 -14.99 3.28 25.05
CA LYS A 465 -13.97 4.04 25.76
C LYS A 465 -14.30 5.53 25.73
N ASN A 466 -14.67 6.09 26.86
CA ASN A 466 -14.94 7.53 26.98
C ASN A 466 -13.69 8.27 27.46
N GLY A 467 -13.34 9.37 26.77
CA GLY A 467 -12.19 10.20 27.11
C GLY A 467 -10.90 9.40 27.31
N SER A 468 -10.25 9.57 28.44
CA SER A 468 -9.05 8.81 28.81
C SER A 468 -9.32 7.32 29.16
N GLY A 469 -10.59 6.93 29.29
CA GLY A 469 -10.99 5.62 29.80
C GLY A 469 -10.89 5.48 31.32
N ARG A 470 -10.78 6.59 32.05
CA ARG A 470 -10.60 6.64 33.52
C ARG A 470 -11.76 7.35 34.24
N GLY A 471 -12.92 7.41 33.61
CA GLY A 471 -14.13 7.98 34.23
C GLY A 471 -14.20 9.50 34.13
N ASP A 472 -13.69 10.08 33.06
CA ASP A 472 -13.77 11.51 32.81
C ASP A 472 -15.23 11.98 32.84
N ASN A 473 -15.50 13.03 33.60
CA ASN A 473 -16.86 13.56 33.86
C ASN A 473 -17.86 12.53 34.45
N GLY A 474 -17.36 11.48 35.12
CA GLY A 474 -18.19 10.39 35.66
C GLY A 474 -18.73 9.42 34.59
N GLN A 475 -18.20 9.49 33.38
CA GLN A 475 -18.62 8.67 32.24
C GLN A 475 -17.58 7.58 31.96
N TRP A 476 -18.04 6.36 31.80
CA TRP A 476 -17.22 5.18 31.56
C TRP A 476 -17.68 4.42 30.31
N GLY A 477 -16.71 3.95 29.54
CA GLY A 477 -16.96 2.95 28.49
C GLY A 477 -16.70 1.54 29.03
N TRP A 478 -17.45 0.56 28.55
CA TRP A 478 -17.36 -0.84 29.01
C TRP A 478 -15.97 -1.45 28.76
N GLY A 479 -15.30 -1.08 27.68
CA GLY A 479 -13.97 -1.60 27.35
C GLY A 479 -12.89 -1.24 28.39
N SER A 480 -13.15 -0.29 29.28
CA SER A 480 -12.23 0.03 30.39
C SER A 480 -12.14 -1.08 31.44
N PHE A 481 -13.17 -1.91 31.55
CA PHE A 481 -13.26 -2.99 32.53
C PHE A 481 -13.24 -4.38 31.92
N PHE A 482 -13.33 -4.51 30.59
CA PHE A 482 -13.56 -5.80 29.94
C PHE A 482 -12.44 -6.82 30.21
N ALA A 483 -11.20 -6.37 30.37
CA ALA A 483 -10.06 -7.23 30.73
C ALA A 483 -10.25 -7.97 32.08
N GLU A 484 -11.04 -7.42 33.01
CA GLU A 484 -11.32 -8.04 34.30
C GLU A 484 -12.16 -9.34 34.17
N TYR A 485 -12.89 -9.48 33.07
CA TYR A 485 -13.83 -10.60 32.80
C TYR A 485 -13.20 -11.72 31.94
N LEU A 486 -11.97 -11.53 31.54
CA LEU A 486 -11.25 -12.46 30.67
C LEU A 486 -9.96 -12.94 31.34
N ASP A 487 -9.51 -14.14 30.99
CA ASP A 487 -8.25 -14.70 31.47
C ASP A 487 -7.43 -15.31 30.32
N GLY A 488 -6.11 -15.33 30.46
CA GLY A 488 -5.23 -15.98 29.48
C GLY A 488 -5.01 -15.25 28.15
N LEU A 489 -5.45 -13.97 28.03
CA LEU A 489 -5.24 -13.14 26.84
C LEU A 489 -5.00 -11.68 27.22
N THR A 490 -4.63 -10.84 26.23
CA THR A 490 -4.50 -9.40 26.37
C THR A 490 -5.73 -8.69 25.80
N VAL A 491 -6.20 -7.61 26.44
CA VAL A 491 -7.24 -6.74 25.90
C VAL A 491 -6.62 -5.38 25.57
N GLU A 492 -6.70 -4.99 24.32
CA GLU A 492 -6.27 -3.68 23.83
C GLU A 492 -7.51 -2.86 23.42
N ASN A 493 -7.72 -1.73 24.12
CA ASN A 493 -8.90 -0.89 23.88
C ASN A 493 -8.53 0.32 23.03
N ASP A 494 -8.70 0.20 21.70
CA ASP A 494 -8.45 1.24 20.71
C ASP A 494 -9.66 2.10 20.40
N ALA A 495 -10.78 1.88 21.09
CA ALA A 495 -11.98 2.71 20.94
C ALA A 495 -11.69 4.17 21.26
N VAL A 496 -12.37 5.07 20.55
CA VAL A 496 -12.21 6.53 20.74
C VAL A 496 -13.57 7.21 20.76
N GLY A 497 -13.80 7.95 21.84
CA GLY A 497 -15.02 8.71 22.01
C GLY A 497 -15.27 9.71 20.88
N GLY A 498 -16.51 9.74 20.40
CA GLY A 498 -16.94 10.65 19.34
C GLY A 498 -16.70 10.17 17.92
N LEU A 499 -16.02 9.04 17.69
CA LEU A 499 -15.90 8.47 16.36
C LEU A 499 -17.08 7.60 15.99
N SER A 500 -17.49 7.66 14.72
CA SER A 500 -18.44 6.75 14.07
C SER A 500 -17.69 5.59 13.41
N SER A 501 -18.41 4.58 12.90
CA SER A 501 -17.84 3.53 12.07
C SER A 501 -17.01 4.13 10.91
N ARG A 502 -17.56 5.15 10.21
CA ARG A 502 -16.89 5.87 9.12
C ARG A 502 -15.61 6.57 9.58
N THR A 503 -15.69 7.40 10.60
CA THR A 503 -14.55 8.22 11.04
C THR A 503 -13.48 7.41 11.75
N PHE A 504 -13.85 6.28 12.35
CA PHE A 504 -12.90 5.31 12.89
C PHE A 504 -12.17 4.56 11.76
N TYR A 505 -12.92 4.10 10.76
CA TYR A 505 -12.36 3.38 9.61
C TYR A 505 -11.46 4.27 8.76
N ASN A 506 -11.92 5.48 8.40
CA ASN A 506 -11.20 6.43 7.54
C ASN A 506 -10.11 7.22 8.29
N GLY A 507 -10.08 7.15 9.61
CA GLY A 507 -9.10 7.84 10.45
C GLY A 507 -7.86 6.99 10.73
N THR A 508 -7.17 7.34 11.82
CA THR A 508 -5.94 6.66 12.24
C THR A 508 -6.18 5.42 13.10
N GLN A 509 -7.41 5.21 13.59
CA GLN A 509 -7.68 4.18 14.60
C GLN A 509 -7.81 2.77 14.01
N TRP A 510 -8.61 2.62 12.94
CA TRP A 510 -8.72 1.32 12.30
C TRP A 510 -7.38 0.81 11.74
N PRO A 511 -6.57 1.64 11.05
CA PRO A 511 -5.23 1.24 10.67
C PRO A 511 -4.36 0.73 11.81
N LEU A 512 -4.47 1.29 13.03
CA LEU A 512 -3.74 0.78 14.20
C LEU A 512 -4.08 -0.68 14.48
N ILE A 513 -5.38 -1.00 14.62
CA ILE A 513 -5.82 -2.37 14.83
C ILE A 513 -5.42 -3.26 13.65
N ARG A 514 -5.76 -2.85 12.42
CA ARG A 514 -5.49 -3.60 11.21
C ARG A 514 -4.03 -4.00 11.08
N ASP A 515 -3.09 -3.10 11.38
CA ASP A 515 -1.67 -3.31 11.16
C ASP A 515 -1.02 -4.13 12.28
N HIS A 516 -1.64 -4.20 13.47
CA HIS A 516 -1.14 -4.96 14.61
C HIS A 516 -1.78 -6.33 14.78
N VAL A 517 -3.04 -6.49 14.35
CA VAL A 517 -3.78 -7.74 14.49
C VAL A 517 -3.11 -8.88 13.74
N GLN A 518 -3.03 -10.06 14.36
CA GLN A 518 -2.39 -11.26 13.83
C GLN A 518 -3.32 -12.46 13.87
N LYS A 519 -2.91 -13.53 13.23
CA LYS A 519 -3.66 -14.79 13.23
C LYS A 519 -3.93 -15.26 14.65
N GLY A 520 -5.21 -15.52 14.94
CA GLY A 520 -5.69 -15.99 16.23
C GLY A 520 -6.09 -14.88 17.21
N ASP A 521 -5.85 -13.62 16.87
CA ASP A 521 -6.41 -12.48 17.63
C ASP A 521 -7.91 -12.34 17.39
N VAL A 522 -8.57 -11.61 18.27
CA VAL A 522 -10.01 -11.33 18.16
C VAL A 522 -10.21 -9.83 18.03
N VAL A 523 -11.15 -9.41 17.19
CA VAL A 523 -11.54 -8.00 17.07
C VAL A 523 -13.03 -7.87 17.40
N LEU A 524 -13.37 -7.19 18.48
CA LEU A 524 -14.74 -6.79 18.79
C LEU A 524 -15.04 -5.45 18.13
N ILE A 525 -16.04 -5.40 17.25
CA ILE A 525 -16.39 -4.21 16.46
C ILE A 525 -17.77 -3.72 16.90
N GLN A 526 -17.84 -2.51 17.53
CA GLN A 526 -19.07 -1.93 18.09
C GLN A 526 -19.16 -0.43 17.81
N PHE A 527 -20.09 -0.02 16.96
CA PHE A 527 -20.40 1.38 16.59
C PHE A 527 -21.90 1.60 16.46
N GLY A 528 -22.31 2.87 16.30
CA GLY A 528 -23.68 3.25 15.97
C GLY A 528 -24.10 4.63 16.50
N HIS A 529 -23.69 5.01 17.71
CA HIS A 529 -24.17 6.25 18.34
C HIS A 529 -23.76 7.52 17.60
N ASN A 530 -22.59 7.54 16.98
CA ASN A 530 -22.08 8.67 16.22
C ASN A 530 -22.43 8.59 14.72
N ASP A 531 -22.83 7.43 14.24
CA ASP A 531 -23.24 7.19 12.86
C ASP A 531 -24.57 7.88 12.49
N MET A 532 -25.39 8.19 13.49
CA MET A 532 -26.61 9.00 13.35
C MET A 532 -26.35 10.50 13.17
N SER A 533 -25.11 10.95 13.22
CA SER A 533 -24.75 12.36 13.07
C SER A 533 -24.94 12.82 11.61
N PRO A 534 -24.97 14.15 11.34
CA PRO A 534 -24.98 14.67 9.98
C PRO A 534 -23.80 14.16 9.16
N LEU A 535 -24.02 13.94 7.85
CA LEU A 535 -23.01 13.42 6.93
C LEU A 535 -21.93 14.45 6.61
N GLY A 536 -22.29 15.73 6.32
CA GLY A 536 -21.40 16.76 5.84
C GLY A 536 -21.35 18.03 6.67
N THR A 537 -22.25 18.21 7.66
CA THR A 537 -22.36 19.42 8.49
C THR A 537 -21.92 19.20 9.92
N GLY A 538 -21.58 20.25 10.64
CA GLY A 538 -21.11 20.18 12.02
C GLY A 538 -19.88 19.30 12.17
N ARG A 539 -19.94 18.24 13.00
CA ARG A 539 -18.84 17.28 13.14
C ARG A 539 -18.70 16.34 11.94
N ALA A 540 -19.67 16.31 11.03
CA ALA A 540 -19.65 15.58 9.75
C ALA A 540 -19.16 14.12 9.88
N ARG A 541 -19.69 13.38 10.85
CA ARG A 541 -19.21 12.04 11.20
C ARG A 541 -20.21 10.91 10.92
N GLY A 542 -21.44 11.23 10.47
CA GLY A 542 -22.47 10.24 10.16
C GLY A 542 -22.07 9.32 8.99
N SER A 543 -22.66 8.13 8.96
CA SER A 543 -22.65 7.20 7.82
C SER A 543 -24.03 7.15 7.16
N LEU A 544 -24.12 6.65 5.93
CA LEU A 544 -25.44 6.37 5.32
C LEU A 544 -26.10 5.21 6.05
N SER A 545 -27.43 5.21 6.04
CA SER A 545 -28.23 4.09 6.57
C SER A 545 -28.10 2.86 5.68
N GLY A 546 -28.21 1.67 6.28
CA GLY A 546 -28.22 0.41 5.54
C GLY A 546 -26.88 -0.31 5.48
N THR A 547 -26.80 -1.25 4.54
CA THR A 547 -25.64 -2.16 4.41
C THR A 547 -25.08 -2.25 3.00
N ASP A 548 -25.61 -1.48 2.05
CA ASP A 548 -25.14 -1.48 0.67
C ASP A 548 -23.75 -0.81 0.54
N ASP A 549 -23.09 -1.08 -0.60
CA ASP A 549 -21.76 -0.56 -0.89
C ASP A 549 -21.77 0.62 -1.88
N GLN A 550 -22.94 1.26 -2.10
CA GLN A 550 -23.04 2.45 -2.95
C GLN A 550 -22.80 3.72 -2.13
N PRO A 551 -21.80 4.54 -2.47
CA PRO A 551 -21.56 5.79 -1.77
C PRO A 551 -22.52 6.90 -2.22
N GLN A 552 -22.67 7.89 -1.37
CA GLN A 552 -23.20 9.19 -1.70
C GLN A 552 -22.08 10.22 -1.57
N THR A 553 -21.84 11.02 -2.60
CA THR A 553 -20.92 12.15 -2.52
C THR A 553 -21.55 13.28 -1.70
N VAL A 554 -20.90 13.68 -0.63
CA VAL A 554 -21.36 14.69 0.33
C VAL A 554 -20.37 15.84 0.39
N VAL A 555 -20.85 17.09 0.33
CA VAL A 555 -20.02 18.29 0.52
C VAL A 555 -19.78 18.51 2.01
N MET A 556 -18.51 18.62 2.42
CA MET A 556 -18.14 18.88 3.81
C MET A 556 -18.20 20.39 4.08
N GLU A 557 -19.10 20.81 4.96
CA GLU A 557 -19.28 22.24 5.33
C GLU A 557 -17.97 22.87 5.82
N ARG A 558 -17.15 22.10 6.55
CA ARG A 558 -15.91 22.60 7.17
C ARG A 558 -14.88 23.15 6.20
N ASN A 559 -14.79 22.57 5.01
CA ASN A 559 -13.72 22.88 4.06
C ASN A 559 -14.16 22.86 2.58
N GLY A 560 -15.47 22.68 2.31
CA GLY A 560 -16.03 22.60 0.96
C GLY A 560 -15.60 21.35 0.19
N SER A 561 -14.93 20.39 0.84
CA SER A 561 -14.51 19.16 0.17
C SER A 561 -15.69 18.24 -0.10
N HIS A 562 -15.59 17.44 -1.15
CA HIS A 562 -16.57 16.40 -1.46
C HIS A 562 -16.04 15.07 -0.91
N GLN A 563 -16.82 14.29 -0.21
CA GLN A 563 -16.45 12.98 0.30
C GLN A 563 -17.47 11.93 -0.08
N ASP A 564 -17.01 10.78 -0.53
CA ASP A 564 -17.86 9.62 -0.70
C ASP A 564 -18.11 8.98 0.66
N VAL A 565 -19.37 9.04 1.08
CA VAL A 565 -19.85 8.47 2.32
C VAL A 565 -20.61 7.19 2.00
N TYR A 566 -20.19 6.09 2.60
CA TYR A 566 -20.80 4.78 2.45
C TYR A 566 -21.79 4.50 3.59
N SER A 567 -22.50 3.38 3.47
CA SER A 567 -23.42 2.92 4.50
C SER A 567 -22.69 2.49 5.77
N TYR A 568 -23.40 2.49 6.89
CA TYR A 568 -22.90 1.95 8.16
C TYR A 568 -22.41 0.51 7.99
N GLY A 569 -23.18 -0.33 7.34
CA GLY A 569 -22.83 -1.73 7.13
C GLY A 569 -21.61 -1.91 6.24
N HIS A 570 -21.37 -1.01 5.28
CA HIS A 570 -20.14 -1.02 4.49
C HIS A 570 -18.90 -0.90 5.38
N TYR A 571 -18.83 0.07 6.28
CA TYR A 571 -17.67 0.26 7.15
C TYR A 571 -17.46 -0.92 8.11
N ILE A 572 -18.54 -1.47 8.67
CA ILE A 572 -18.46 -2.68 9.50
C ILE A 572 -17.94 -3.86 8.67
N ARG A 573 -18.47 -4.08 7.48
CA ARG A 573 -18.03 -5.13 6.55
C ARG A 573 -16.56 -5.02 6.21
N MET A 574 -16.09 -3.82 5.93
CA MET A 574 -14.67 -3.58 5.59
C MET A 574 -13.75 -3.91 6.77
N MET A 575 -14.11 -3.51 7.99
CA MET A 575 -13.35 -3.86 9.20
C MET A 575 -13.33 -5.39 9.42
N VAL A 576 -14.47 -6.07 9.25
CA VAL A 576 -14.56 -7.53 9.36
C VAL A 576 -13.68 -8.22 8.32
N ARG A 577 -13.78 -7.83 7.05
CA ARG A 577 -12.98 -8.41 5.96
C ARG A 577 -11.48 -8.23 6.18
N GLN A 578 -11.07 -7.03 6.55
CA GLN A 578 -9.65 -6.74 6.78
C GLN A 578 -9.09 -7.47 8.01
N ALA A 579 -9.87 -7.63 9.09
CA ALA A 579 -9.49 -8.46 10.22
C ALA A 579 -9.33 -9.94 9.82
N LYS A 580 -10.30 -10.50 9.07
CA LYS A 580 -10.22 -11.87 8.53
C LYS A 580 -9.01 -12.09 7.63
N MET A 581 -8.68 -11.12 6.78
CA MET A 581 -7.51 -11.17 5.90
C MET A 581 -6.20 -11.31 6.71
N ARG A 582 -6.15 -10.77 7.92
CA ARG A 582 -5.02 -10.92 8.86
C ARG A 582 -5.04 -12.24 9.64
N GLY A 583 -6.05 -13.07 9.43
CA GLY A 583 -6.26 -14.30 10.18
C GLY A 583 -6.82 -14.08 11.58
N ALA A 584 -7.29 -12.88 11.88
CA ALA A 584 -8.01 -12.59 13.10
C ALA A 584 -9.46 -13.09 13.05
N LEU A 585 -10.11 -13.12 14.20
CA LEU A 585 -11.45 -13.62 14.41
C LEU A 585 -12.36 -12.45 14.82
N PRO A 586 -12.98 -11.72 13.86
CA PRO A 586 -13.86 -10.61 14.19
C PRO A 586 -15.18 -11.08 14.75
N ILE A 587 -15.73 -10.32 15.71
CA ILE A 587 -17.05 -10.46 16.29
C ILE A 587 -17.76 -9.12 16.16
N VAL A 588 -18.90 -9.10 15.50
CA VAL A 588 -19.73 -7.90 15.36
C VAL A 588 -20.64 -7.77 16.59
N VAL A 589 -20.62 -6.61 17.20
CA VAL A 589 -21.39 -6.29 18.41
C VAL A 589 -22.29 -5.11 18.10
N SER A 590 -23.60 -5.22 18.30
CA SER A 590 -24.50 -4.10 18.09
C SER A 590 -24.28 -2.99 19.14
N PRO A 591 -24.64 -1.71 18.84
CA PRO A 591 -24.44 -0.61 19.78
C PRO A 591 -25.20 -0.82 21.08
N THR A 592 -24.72 -0.25 22.18
CA THR A 592 -25.42 -0.27 23.46
C THR A 592 -26.76 0.49 23.38
N PRO A 593 -27.75 0.19 24.22
CA PRO A 593 -28.99 0.95 24.25
C PRO A 593 -28.77 2.37 24.77
N GLN A 594 -29.54 3.32 24.27
CA GLN A 594 -29.60 4.67 24.85
C GLN A 594 -30.54 4.70 26.07
N ASN A 595 -30.32 5.66 26.97
CA ASN A 595 -31.24 5.93 28.07
C ASN A 595 -32.53 6.59 27.54
N ASN A 596 -33.22 5.89 26.67
CA ASN A 596 -34.42 6.33 25.98
C ASN A 596 -35.57 5.31 26.21
N TRP A 597 -36.54 5.68 27.01
CA TRP A 597 -37.60 4.78 27.48
C TRP A 597 -38.97 5.07 26.86
N SER A 598 -39.61 4.03 26.42
CA SER A 598 -41.04 4.03 26.07
C SER A 598 -41.85 3.62 27.29
N GLY A 599 -42.35 4.61 28.03
CA GLY A 599 -43.01 4.38 29.32
C GLY A 599 -42.07 3.98 30.44
N GLU A 600 -42.53 3.27 31.43
CA GLU A 600 -41.79 2.92 32.65
C GLU A 600 -41.00 1.61 32.55
N ARG A 601 -41.35 0.78 31.57
CA ARG A 601 -40.88 -0.61 31.53
C ARG A 601 -40.10 -0.99 30.31
N LYS A 602 -40.05 -0.15 29.27
CA LYS A 602 -39.40 -0.51 28.00
C LYS A 602 -38.38 0.52 27.57
N ILE A 603 -37.15 0.10 27.33
CA ILE A 603 -36.11 0.90 26.73
C ILE A 603 -36.12 0.69 25.22
N ASN A 604 -35.95 1.79 24.45
CA ASN A 604 -36.00 1.71 23.01
C ASN A 604 -34.76 1.01 22.44
N ARG A 605 -34.95 0.18 21.43
CA ARG A 605 -33.94 -0.60 20.75
C ARG A 605 -33.68 -0.09 19.34
N PHE A 606 -32.59 -0.53 18.75
CA PHE A 606 -32.21 -0.23 17.35
C PHE A 606 -32.59 -1.37 16.39
N ASP A 607 -33.69 -2.10 16.67
CA ASP A 607 -34.07 -3.35 16.00
C ASP A 607 -34.21 -3.24 14.47
N GLN A 608 -34.70 -2.09 13.98
CA GLN A 608 -34.93 -1.84 12.55
C GLN A 608 -33.77 -1.09 11.89
N THR A 609 -32.69 -0.81 12.62
CA THR A 609 -31.56 -0.02 12.17
C THR A 609 -30.23 -0.73 12.50
N PHE A 610 -29.43 -0.20 13.38
CA PHE A 610 -28.07 -0.68 13.64
C PHE A 610 -27.99 -2.16 14.06
N ASN A 611 -28.95 -2.66 14.84
CA ASN A 611 -28.99 -4.08 15.20
C ASN A 611 -29.22 -4.96 13.96
N ALA A 612 -30.21 -4.58 13.12
CA ALA A 612 -30.50 -5.30 11.89
C ALA A 612 -29.30 -5.28 10.94
N TRP A 613 -28.69 -4.11 10.77
CA TRP A 613 -27.53 -3.95 9.86
C TRP A 613 -26.30 -4.72 10.36
N CYS A 614 -25.98 -4.66 11.66
CA CYS A 614 -24.92 -5.47 12.25
C CYS A 614 -25.16 -6.97 12.04
N ARG A 615 -26.37 -7.43 12.31
CA ARG A 615 -26.78 -8.83 12.13
C ARG A 615 -26.64 -9.27 10.68
N GLN A 616 -27.10 -8.45 9.74
CA GLN A 616 -27.01 -8.71 8.31
C GLN A 616 -25.55 -8.84 7.87
N VAL A 617 -24.71 -7.87 8.21
CA VAL A 617 -23.27 -7.91 7.86
C VAL A 617 -22.58 -9.13 8.47
N ALA A 618 -22.86 -9.45 9.73
CA ALA A 618 -22.26 -10.61 10.37
C ALA A 618 -22.68 -11.93 9.70
N GLN A 619 -23.93 -12.05 9.26
CA GLN A 619 -24.43 -13.21 8.50
C GLN A 619 -23.77 -13.30 7.13
N GLU A 620 -23.71 -12.20 6.37
CA GLU A 620 -23.08 -12.14 5.05
C GLU A 620 -21.58 -12.50 5.11
N GLU A 621 -20.88 -12.05 6.14
CA GLU A 621 -19.47 -12.29 6.33
C GLU A 621 -19.13 -13.59 7.08
N GLY A 622 -20.14 -14.29 7.58
CA GLY A 622 -19.97 -15.56 8.30
C GLY A 622 -19.19 -15.41 9.61
N VAL A 623 -19.49 -14.35 10.39
CA VAL A 623 -18.84 -14.06 11.68
C VAL A 623 -19.87 -14.03 12.81
N PRO A 624 -19.47 -14.24 14.09
CA PRO A 624 -20.37 -14.13 15.23
C PRO A 624 -20.97 -12.73 15.36
N PHE A 625 -22.24 -12.68 15.75
CA PHE A 625 -22.97 -11.47 16.08
C PHE A 625 -23.48 -11.52 17.52
N ILE A 626 -23.20 -10.48 18.30
CA ILE A 626 -23.76 -10.28 19.64
C ILE A 626 -24.79 -9.16 19.57
N ASP A 627 -26.07 -9.47 19.81
CA ASP A 627 -27.13 -8.45 19.91
C ASP A 627 -27.04 -7.74 21.26
N PHE A 628 -25.99 -6.94 21.40
CA PHE A 628 -25.64 -6.27 22.63
C PHE A 628 -26.69 -5.23 23.05
N ASN A 629 -27.33 -4.62 22.07
CA ASN A 629 -28.42 -3.69 22.30
C ASN A 629 -29.59 -4.37 23.02
N ASP A 630 -30.04 -5.49 22.50
CA ASP A 630 -31.23 -6.19 23.06
C ASP A 630 -30.95 -6.77 24.45
N ILE A 631 -29.82 -7.49 24.60
CA ILE A 631 -29.48 -8.11 25.88
C ILE A 631 -29.24 -7.10 26.99
N CYS A 632 -28.59 -5.94 26.69
CA CYS A 632 -28.39 -4.86 27.67
C CYS A 632 -29.71 -4.14 27.96
N ALA A 633 -30.57 -3.91 26.95
CA ALA A 633 -31.89 -3.33 27.14
C ALA A 633 -32.77 -4.20 28.05
N ALA A 634 -32.76 -5.51 27.86
CA ALA A 634 -33.52 -6.46 28.69
C ALA A 634 -33.07 -6.41 30.16
N GLU A 635 -31.77 -6.26 30.39
CA GLU A 635 -31.23 -6.16 31.76
C GLU A 635 -31.62 -4.85 32.41
N TYR A 636 -31.62 -3.71 31.70
CA TYR A 636 -32.12 -2.45 32.23
C TYR A 636 -33.63 -2.47 32.50
N GLU A 637 -34.44 -3.17 31.65
CA GLU A 637 -35.88 -3.36 31.90
C GLU A 637 -36.10 -4.16 33.18
N ARG A 638 -35.24 -5.15 33.47
CA ARG A 638 -35.28 -5.91 34.73
C ARG A 638 -34.90 -5.07 35.95
N ILE A 639 -33.92 -4.18 35.81
CA ILE A 639 -33.45 -3.23 36.85
C ILE A 639 -34.54 -2.18 37.11
N GLY A 640 -35.25 -1.76 36.10
CA GLY A 640 -36.29 -0.72 36.14
C GLY A 640 -35.73 0.68 35.86
N ARG A 641 -36.55 1.49 35.19
CA ARG A 641 -36.22 2.81 34.65
C ARG A 641 -35.56 3.72 35.66
N THR A 642 -36.18 3.93 36.82
CA THR A 642 -35.71 4.87 37.84
C THR A 642 -34.30 4.52 38.32
N THR A 643 -34.04 3.26 38.63
CA THR A 643 -32.75 2.78 39.10
C THR A 643 -31.70 2.86 37.97
N ALA A 644 -32.08 2.44 36.77
CA ALA A 644 -31.20 2.48 35.60
C ALA A 644 -30.73 3.93 35.32
N GLN A 645 -31.65 4.89 35.30
CA GLN A 645 -31.31 6.30 35.06
C GLN A 645 -30.45 6.92 36.15
N LYS A 646 -30.68 6.58 37.39
CA LYS A 646 -29.98 7.15 38.53
C LYS A 646 -28.56 6.56 38.71
N GLU A 647 -28.43 5.27 38.61
CA GLU A 647 -27.25 4.54 39.08
C GLU A 647 -26.35 4.06 37.91
N TYR A 648 -26.90 3.81 36.73
CA TYR A 648 -26.20 3.18 35.61
C TYR A 648 -25.86 4.15 34.47
N PHE A 649 -26.77 5.08 34.15
CA PHE A 649 -26.55 6.07 33.12
C PHE A 649 -25.98 7.38 33.69
N ALA A 650 -25.02 7.97 32.99
CA ALA A 650 -24.50 9.30 33.28
C ALA A 650 -25.26 10.38 32.48
N ASP A 651 -25.70 10.05 31.28
CA ASP A 651 -26.51 10.90 30.41
C ASP A 651 -27.46 10.05 29.51
N SER A 652 -27.82 10.56 28.33
CA SER A 652 -28.68 9.83 27.38
C SER A 652 -27.99 8.67 26.69
N VAL A 653 -26.67 8.58 26.69
CA VAL A 653 -25.86 7.58 25.97
C VAL A 653 -24.83 6.90 26.86
N HIS A 654 -24.10 7.68 27.63
CA HIS A 654 -22.96 7.20 28.39
C HIS A 654 -23.37 6.62 29.76
N THR A 655 -22.59 5.64 30.20
CA THR A 655 -22.80 4.98 31.49
C THR A 655 -21.87 5.53 32.59
N ARG A 656 -22.31 5.38 33.83
CA ARG A 656 -21.46 5.40 35.02
C ARG A 656 -20.64 4.10 35.09
N GLU A 657 -19.72 4.00 36.01
CA GLU A 657 -18.93 2.79 36.23
C GLU A 657 -19.78 1.54 36.35
N GLN A 658 -20.85 1.62 37.15
CA GLN A 658 -21.77 0.51 37.40
C GLN A 658 -22.45 0.02 36.10
N GLY A 659 -22.83 0.95 35.22
CA GLY A 659 -23.40 0.61 33.91
C GLY A 659 -22.35 0.00 32.96
N ALA A 660 -21.13 0.53 32.95
CA ALA A 660 -20.05 -0.03 32.14
C ALA A 660 -19.66 -1.46 32.59
N ARG A 661 -19.65 -1.73 33.89
CA ARG A 661 -19.43 -3.07 34.44
C ARG A 661 -20.57 -4.03 34.15
N LEU A 662 -21.83 -3.54 34.19
CA LEU A 662 -22.97 -4.33 33.77
C LEU A 662 -22.84 -4.75 32.30
N TYR A 663 -22.43 -3.86 31.42
CA TYR A 663 -22.17 -4.17 30.02
C TYR A 663 -21.12 -5.27 29.86
N CYS A 664 -20.02 -5.22 30.61
CA CYS A 664 -19.00 -6.28 30.59
C CYS A 664 -19.56 -7.64 31.04
N GLN A 665 -20.35 -7.68 32.11
CA GLN A 665 -20.97 -8.91 32.59
C GLN A 665 -21.90 -9.55 31.54
N VAL A 666 -22.75 -8.71 30.94
CA VAL A 666 -23.70 -9.14 29.90
C VAL A 666 -22.96 -9.62 28.64
N LEU A 667 -21.93 -8.87 28.22
CA LEU A 667 -21.13 -9.25 27.05
C LEU A 667 -20.36 -10.57 27.29
N ALA A 668 -19.69 -10.69 28.42
CA ALA A 668 -18.95 -11.90 28.77
C ALA A 668 -19.88 -13.14 28.79
N LYS A 669 -21.06 -13.00 29.42
CA LYS A 669 -22.08 -14.06 29.40
C LYS A 669 -22.50 -14.42 27.98
N ALA A 670 -22.82 -13.42 27.13
CA ALA A 670 -23.25 -13.65 25.75
C ALA A 670 -22.19 -14.34 24.91
N LEU A 671 -20.91 -13.94 25.06
CA LEU A 671 -19.79 -14.58 24.39
C LEU A 671 -19.65 -16.06 24.76
N LYS A 672 -19.92 -16.40 26.02
CA LYS A 672 -19.90 -17.79 26.55
C LYS A 672 -21.11 -18.58 26.05
N ASP A 673 -22.31 -18.02 26.19
CA ASP A 673 -23.57 -18.70 25.81
C ASP A 673 -23.62 -19.01 24.30
N GLN A 674 -23.06 -18.16 23.47
CA GLN A 674 -22.97 -18.37 22.01
C GLN A 674 -21.74 -19.19 21.58
N ASN A 675 -20.98 -19.72 22.54
CA ASN A 675 -19.78 -20.53 22.29
C ASN A 675 -18.82 -19.87 21.27
N THR A 676 -18.63 -18.57 21.39
CA THR A 676 -17.69 -17.82 20.54
C THR A 676 -16.26 -18.25 20.83
N VAL A 677 -15.32 -17.85 19.99
CA VAL A 677 -13.88 -18.11 20.21
C VAL A 677 -13.37 -17.58 21.56
N LEU A 678 -14.01 -16.56 22.13
CA LEU A 678 -13.69 -15.99 23.43
C LEU A 678 -14.32 -16.77 24.61
N ALA A 679 -15.26 -17.68 24.38
CA ALA A 679 -15.96 -18.40 25.46
C ALA A 679 -15.02 -19.09 26.46
N LYS A 680 -13.92 -19.67 25.98
CA LYS A 680 -12.92 -20.37 26.78
C LYS A 680 -12.04 -19.43 27.65
N TYR A 681 -12.06 -18.13 27.39
CA TYR A 681 -11.31 -17.13 28.11
C TYR A 681 -12.19 -16.33 29.10
N VAL A 682 -13.52 -16.51 29.06
CA VAL A 682 -14.45 -15.86 30.01
C VAL A 682 -14.33 -16.54 31.36
N LYS A 683 -14.07 -15.72 32.40
CA LYS A 683 -13.96 -16.15 33.81
C LYS A 683 -15.25 -16.71 34.35
#